data_f2a887368b1ca1b18edf197eaa95a7f8
#
_entry.id   f2a887368b1ca1b18edf197eaa95a7f8
#
_cell.length_a   1.000
_cell.length_b   1.000
_cell.length_c   1.000
_cell.angle_alpha   90.00
_cell.angle_beta   90.00
_cell.angle_gamma   90.00
#
_symmetry.space_group_name_H-M   'P 1'
#
loop_
_entity.id
_entity.type
_entity.pdbx_description
1 polymer ?
#
loop_
_entity_poly.entity_id
_entity_poly.type
_entity_poly.pdbx_seq_one_letter_code
_entity_poly.pdbx_strand_id
1 'polypeptide(L)'
;MEVLAVSPWKVMLVLGGVPMVQQVTCAAAAPGRAFFVDSAAGDDANPGDTPALAWRSLERVNRATLQPGDSVQFKRRGVWRGTLVPQSGAEGVPLTYTAYGEGEKPLLLGSMAKDDPSDWEKTGENVWATVAPTWTPKQVVADLRQSEWHYHQEQGAKVATRVVEAASGKTQVVECGQPGSRGNHIQAWGPEVDWNTAADAEFLQMRFRARCTEPFRLAPVRVMRSSSPWTTYASTDSVGLDIAADWQEYAVPLPVWSRGDLPRLHLELGGALPAGATFEFQPLELVVAECSQARLLDVDVGNVIFDCGRVCGWKRWTLADVKRPDDYWYDGKNMRVYVCCARNPAEAHDSVELALRRHIVDQGGKHDVVYDGFALRYGAAHGLGGGNTARLTIRNCDLSYIGGGHQFTAEGGRPVRFGNAIEFWGAARDHLVEGCRIWEVYDAALTNQGSGPDSIQENITYRNNVISNAEYSFEYWNRPETARTRNIRFLNNTCIDAGIVWSHAQRPDKNGSHLMFYANTADSAGIEIKYNVFYNCTDWGSRYSAGWNPLPDMDYNAWFVSPGALCYFFKEHIAGTDVAGYREKTGLDRHSFFGDPKLVDPQNGDYRLAPDSPVRRLRADGGSNGGGGGSGRPVTKWPNHTR
;
A
#
# COMPACT_ATOMS: atom_id res chain seq x y z
N MET A 1 -21.33 38.44 18.58
CA MET A 1 -21.13 37.07 18.04
C MET A 1 -22.50 36.55 17.68
N GLU A 2 -22.90 36.79 16.44
CA GLU A 2 -24.19 36.32 15.93
C GLU A 2 -24.04 34.94 15.33
N VAL A 3 -24.83 34.02 15.84
CA VAL A 3 -24.98 32.67 15.31
C VAL A 3 -25.92 32.74 14.11
N LEU A 4 -25.39 32.55 12.91
CA LEU A 4 -26.20 32.40 11.70
C LEU A 4 -27.00 31.09 11.78
N ALA A 5 -28.30 31.22 11.96
CA ALA A 5 -29.27 30.15 11.88
C ALA A 5 -29.43 29.71 10.41
N VAL A 6 -29.12 28.45 10.11
CA VAL A 6 -29.36 27.85 8.80
C VAL A 6 -30.86 27.57 8.63
N SER A 7 -31.46 28.15 7.63
CA SER A 7 -32.89 28.03 7.25
C SER A 7 -33.22 26.59 6.81
N PRO A 8 -34.32 25.97 7.29
CA PRO A 8 -34.71 24.63 6.88
C PRO A 8 -35.34 24.63 5.47
N TRP A 9 -34.94 23.67 4.64
CA TRP A 9 -35.53 23.42 3.32
C TRP A 9 -36.93 22.85 3.45
N LYS A 10 -37.89 23.43 2.70
CA LYS A 10 -39.28 22.92 2.62
C LYS A 10 -39.41 22.00 1.41
N VAL A 11 -39.75 20.75 1.65
CA VAL A 11 -40.15 19.80 0.60
C VAL A 11 -41.69 19.78 0.55
N MET A 12 -42.28 20.06 -0.60
CA MET A 12 -43.71 20.08 -0.82
C MET A 12 -44.14 18.81 -1.56
N LEU A 13 -44.86 17.94 -0.89
CA LEU A 13 -45.51 16.76 -1.49
C LEU A 13 -46.99 17.09 -1.73
N VAL A 14 -47.45 17.02 -2.97
CA VAL A 14 -48.86 17.22 -3.32
C VAL A 14 -49.53 15.88 -3.59
N LEU A 15 -50.38 15.44 -2.68
CA LEU A 15 -51.34 14.36 -2.89
C LEU A 15 -52.71 14.88 -2.47
N GLY A 16 -53.57 15.10 -3.46
CA GLY A 16 -55.03 15.23 -3.30
C GLY A 16 -55.54 16.30 -2.31
N GLY A 17 -55.48 17.56 -2.62
CA GLY A 17 -56.45 18.54 -2.15
C GLY A 17 -56.18 19.30 -0.84
N VAL A 18 -55.12 19.05 -0.07
CA VAL A 18 -54.68 19.89 1.07
C VAL A 18 -53.16 19.78 1.22
N PRO A 19 -52.39 20.88 1.25
CA PRO A 19 -50.95 20.79 1.44
C PRO A 19 -50.59 20.50 2.90
N MET A 20 -50.05 19.31 3.19
CA MET A 20 -49.47 19.00 4.47
C MET A 20 -47.99 19.35 4.45
N VAL A 21 -47.58 20.35 5.19
CA VAL A 21 -46.18 20.71 5.36
C VAL A 21 -45.62 19.86 6.49
N GLN A 22 -44.92 18.79 6.16
CA GLN A 22 -44.16 18.02 7.14
C GLN A 22 -42.80 18.70 7.35
N GLN A 23 -42.56 19.23 8.53
CA GLN A 23 -41.23 19.69 8.94
C GLN A 23 -40.36 18.44 9.22
N VAL A 24 -39.44 18.17 8.31
CA VAL A 24 -38.35 17.23 8.60
C VAL A 24 -37.36 17.96 9.50
N THR A 25 -37.45 17.75 10.79
CA THR A 25 -36.39 18.12 11.74
C THR A 25 -35.24 17.18 11.51
N CYS A 26 -34.15 17.66 10.87
CA CYS A 26 -32.85 16.99 11.00
C CYS A 26 -32.49 17.00 12.50
N ALA A 27 -32.62 15.85 13.15
CA ALA A 27 -32.02 15.69 14.47
C ALA A 27 -30.52 15.93 14.32
N ALA A 28 -29.95 16.83 15.13
CA ALA A 28 -28.50 16.97 15.22
C ALA A 28 -27.96 15.58 15.57
N ALA A 29 -27.03 15.08 14.75
CA ALA A 29 -26.38 13.81 15.04
C ALA A 29 -25.79 13.89 16.45
N ALA A 30 -26.01 12.86 17.26
CA ALA A 30 -25.37 12.76 18.57
C ALA A 30 -23.86 12.90 18.37
N PRO A 31 -23.14 13.59 19.27
CA PRO A 31 -21.69 13.67 19.17
C PRO A 31 -21.10 12.26 19.12
N GLY A 32 -20.20 12.00 18.15
CA GLY A 32 -19.56 10.72 18.00
C GLY A 32 -18.78 10.33 19.25
N ARG A 33 -18.66 9.04 19.50
CA ARG A 33 -17.87 8.49 20.61
C ARG A 33 -16.38 8.67 20.33
N ALA A 34 -15.59 8.80 21.39
CA ALA A 34 -14.14 8.77 21.30
C ALA A 34 -13.61 7.46 21.87
N PHE A 35 -12.72 6.80 21.09
CA PHE A 35 -12.00 5.60 21.54
C PHE A 35 -10.50 5.91 21.61
N PHE A 36 -9.84 5.40 22.62
CA PHE A 36 -8.43 5.65 22.90
C PHE A 36 -7.60 4.39 22.71
N VAL A 37 -6.40 4.55 22.17
CA VAL A 37 -5.46 3.45 21.91
C VAL A 37 -4.09 3.83 22.46
N ASP A 38 -3.53 2.99 23.34
CA ASP A 38 -2.21 3.17 23.97
C ASP A 38 -1.41 1.87 23.85
N SER A 39 -0.38 1.84 23.01
CA SER A 39 0.43 0.64 22.77
C SER A 39 1.21 0.16 24.01
N ALA A 40 1.46 1.03 24.98
CA ALA A 40 2.23 0.70 26.17
C ALA A 40 1.34 0.29 27.36
N ALA A 41 0.32 1.09 27.67
CA ALA A 41 -0.51 0.92 28.87
C ALA A 41 -1.93 0.43 28.57
N GLY A 42 -2.35 0.34 27.32
CA GLY A 42 -3.68 -0.14 26.94
C GLY A 42 -3.87 -1.64 27.16
N ASP A 43 -5.14 -2.06 27.16
CA ASP A 43 -5.55 -3.46 27.21
C ASP A 43 -6.74 -3.65 26.27
N ASP A 44 -6.71 -4.66 25.41
CA ASP A 44 -7.75 -4.92 24.41
C ASP A 44 -9.08 -5.42 25.01
N ALA A 45 -9.07 -5.82 26.28
CA ALA A 45 -10.27 -6.13 27.07
C ALA A 45 -11.01 -4.86 27.55
N ASN A 46 -10.36 -3.70 27.54
CA ASN A 46 -10.96 -2.45 27.95
C ASN A 46 -12.07 -1.96 27.00
N PRO A 47 -13.01 -1.11 27.46
CA PRO A 47 -14.02 -0.49 26.59
C PRO A 47 -13.41 0.52 25.59
N GLY A 48 -12.26 1.12 25.90
CA GLY A 48 -11.56 2.09 25.04
C GLY A 48 -12.11 3.52 25.13
N ASP A 49 -13.08 3.80 25.94
CA ASP A 49 -13.84 5.07 25.99
C ASP A 49 -13.15 6.20 26.77
N THR A 50 -12.08 5.90 27.47
CA THR A 50 -11.25 6.87 28.18
C THR A 50 -9.75 6.58 27.97
N PRO A 51 -8.85 7.58 28.14
CA PRO A 51 -7.41 7.35 28.07
C PRO A 51 -6.88 6.32 29.09
N ALA A 52 -7.53 6.20 30.24
CA ALA A 52 -7.15 5.25 31.29
C ALA A 52 -7.59 3.80 30.97
N LEU A 53 -8.62 3.64 30.16
CA LEU A 53 -9.17 2.36 29.70
C LEU A 53 -8.96 2.17 28.20
N ALA A 54 -7.82 2.62 27.70
CA ALA A 54 -7.47 2.54 26.28
C ALA A 54 -7.31 1.09 25.78
N TRP A 55 -7.60 0.87 24.53
CA TRP A 55 -7.19 -0.34 23.80
C TRP A 55 -5.67 -0.36 23.59
N ARG A 56 -5.12 -1.54 23.27
CA ARG A 56 -3.67 -1.67 23.03
C ARG A 56 -3.32 -1.80 21.56
N SER A 57 -4.00 -2.64 20.81
CA SER A 57 -3.55 -3.14 19.53
C SER A 57 -4.32 -2.57 18.32
N LEU A 58 -3.70 -2.65 17.11
CA LEU A 58 -4.39 -2.39 15.84
C LEU A 58 -5.46 -3.45 15.57
N GLU A 59 -5.23 -4.68 15.99
CA GLU A 59 -6.17 -5.79 15.84
C GLU A 59 -7.49 -5.47 16.57
N ARG A 60 -7.41 -4.89 17.75
CA ARG A 60 -8.60 -4.44 18.50
C ARG A 60 -9.31 -3.29 17.79
N VAL A 61 -8.56 -2.33 17.26
CA VAL A 61 -9.11 -1.21 16.48
C VAL A 61 -9.80 -1.72 15.21
N ASN A 62 -9.16 -2.61 14.46
CA ASN A 62 -9.69 -3.16 13.21
C ASN A 62 -10.98 -3.97 13.42
N ARG A 63 -11.15 -4.59 14.61
CA ARG A 63 -12.35 -5.39 14.98
C ARG A 63 -13.42 -4.58 15.68
N ALA A 64 -13.16 -3.32 16.04
CA ALA A 64 -14.12 -2.48 16.73
C ALA A 64 -15.35 -2.20 15.87
N THR A 65 -16.52 -2.12 16.46
CA THR A 65 -17.73 -1.64 15.79
C THR A 65 -17.86 -0.15 16.00
N LEU A 66 -17.47 0.62 14.99
CA LEU A 66 -17.53 2.08 14.99
C LEU A 66 -18.80 2.55 14.29
N GLN A 67 -19.27 3.74 14.67
CA GLN A 67 -20.41 4.40 14.04
C GLN A 67 -19.93 5.68 13.33
N PRO A 68 -20.62 6.15 12.28
CA PRO A 68 -20.30 7.45 11.68
C PRO A 68 -20.22 8.55 12.74
N GLY A 69 -19.18 9.37 12.68
CA GLY A 69 -18.88 10.41 13.66
C GLY A 69 -17.99 9.99 14.83
N ASP A 70 -17.76 8.69 15.03
CA ASP A 70 -16.82 8.23 16.05
C ASP A 70 -15.38 8.65 15.73
N SER A 71 -14.55 8.75 16.76
CA SER A 71 -13.12 8.98 16.64
C SER A 71 -12.30 7.90 17.34
N VAL A 72 -11.19 7.48 16.72
CA VAL A 72 -10.19 6.61 17.32
C VAL A 72 -8.92 7.42 17.50
N GLN A 73 -8.49 7.60 18.75
CA GLN A 73 -7.39 8.47 19.12
C GLN A 73 -6.20 7.63 19.59
N PHE A 74 -5.11 7.73 18.88
CA PHE A 74 -3.87 7.02 19.18
C PHE A 74 -2.96 7.88 20.03
N LYS A 75 -2.39 7.30 21.09
CA LYS A 75 -1.51 8.03 21.99
C LYS A 75 -0.22 8.44 21.29
N ARG A 76 0.15 9.70 21.40
CA ARG A 76 1.45 10.18 20.92
C ARG A 76 2.60 9.41 21.58
N ARG A 77 3.71 9.20 20.85
CA ARG A 77 4.85 8.34 21.19
C ARG A 77 4.52 6.84 21.18
N GLY A 78 3.27 6.44 21.00
CA GLY A 78 2.91 5.03 20.80
C GLY A 78 3.39 4.50 19.45
N VAL A 79 3.73 3.21 19.41
CA VAL A 79 4.20 2.51 18.22
C VAL A 79 3.35 1.27 18.00
N TRP A 80 2.82 1.12 16.80
CA TRP A 80 2.04 -0.04 16.38
C TRP A 80 2.61 -0.63 15.11
N ARG A 81 2.63 -1.96 15.00
CA ARG A 81 3.08 -2.69 13.82
C ARG A 81 1.92 -3.45 13.19
N GLY A 82 1.77 -3.32 11.88
CA GLY A 82 0.73 -4.00 11.10
C GLY A 82 -0.05 -3.06 10.21
N THR A 83 -1.21 -3.50 9.75
CA THR A 83 -2.09 -2.75 8.86
C THR A 83 -3.28 -2.20 9.64
N LEU A 84 -3.51 -0.90 9.56
CA LEU A 84 -4.77 -0.30 9.96
C LEU A 84 -5.80 -0.50 8.84
N VAL A 85 -6.91 -1.16 9.16
CA VAL A 85 -8.05 -1.34 8.25
C VAL A 85 -9.20 -0.48 8.78
N PRO A 86 -9.36 0.74 8.26
CA PRO A 86 -10.38 1.67 8.76
C PRO A 86 -11.79 1.21 8.43
N GLN A 87 -12.76 1.71 9.16
CA GLN A 87 -14.17 1.62 8.78
C GLN A 87 -14.61 2.92 8.10
N SER A 88 -15.67 2.85 7.30
CA SER A 88 -16.25 4.03 6.64
C SER A 88 -17.21 4.77 7.57
N GLY A 89 -17.18 6.09 7.49
CA GLY A 89 -18.20 6.95 8.07
C GLY A 89 -19.45 7.06 7.17
N ALA A 90 -20.12 8.21 7.27
CA ALA A 90 -21.21 8.60 6.38
C ALA A 90 -20.95 10.01 5.85
N GLU A 91 -21.63 10.36 4.75
CA GLU A 91 -21.50 11.68 4.14
C GLU A 91 -21.80 12.79 5.15
N GLY A 92 -20.85 13.71 5.32
CA GLY A 92 -20.93 14.78 6.31
C GLY A 92 -20.66 14.35 7.76
N VAL A 93 -20.50 13.05 8.03
CA VAL A 93 -20.26 12.48 9.37
C VAL A 93 -19.12 11.46 9.30
N PRO A 94 -17.87 11.90 9.06
CA PRO A 94 -16.75 11.00 8.86
C PRO A 94 -16.33 10.28 10.14
N LEU A 95 -15.73 9.11 10.00
CA LEU A 95 -14.91 8.51 11.05
C LEU A 95 -13.55 9.20 11.10
N THR A 96 -13.05 9.47 12.30
CA THR A 96 -11.78 10.16 12.48
C THR A 96 -10.76 9.30 13.21
N TYR A 97 -9.65 9.01 12.56
CA TYR A 97 -8.46 8.43 13.18
C TYR A 97 -7.47 9.57 13.45
N THR A 98 -7.09 9.77 14.71
CA THR A 98 -6.26 10.91 15.11
C THR A 98 -5.36 10.59 16.30
N ALA A 99 -4.73 11.58 16.87
CA ALA A 99 -3.78 11.46 17.98
C ALA A 99 -4.24 12.22 19.22
N TYR A 100 -3.87 11.71 20.42
CA TYR A 100 -4.04 12.42 21.68
C TYR A 100 -2.75 12.44 22.50
N GLY A 101 -2.71 13.30 23.51
CA GLY A 101 -1.53 13.48 24.37
C GLY A 101 -0.46 14.39 23.72
N GLU A 102 0.74 14.34 24.26
CA GLU A 102 1.85 15.21 23.85
C GLU A 102 3.05 14.41 23.32
N GLY A 103 3.86 15.05 22.48
CA GLY A 103 5.09 14.49 21.93
C GLY A 103 4.98 14.10 20.46
N GLU A 104 5.81 13.15 20.03
CA GLU A 104 5.88 12.68 18.65
C GLU A 104 4.56 12.05 18.22
N LYS A 105 4.26 12.12 16.90
CA LYS A 105 3.06 11.51 16.32
C LYS A 105 3.01 10.01 16.61
N PRO A 106 1.81 9.43 16.80
CA PRO A 106 1.64 7.97 16.83
C PRO A 106 2.25 7.35 15.58
N LEU A 107 3.04 6.29 15.76
CA LEU A 107 3.82 5.67 14.71
C LEU A 107 3.22 4.33 14.30
N LEU A 108 2.77 4.23 13.04
CA LEU A 108 2.36 2.98 12.42
C LEU A 108 3.50 2.43 11.56
N LEU A 109 3.94 1.21 11.82
CA LEU A 109 5.03 0.54 11.12
C LEU A 109 4.51 -0.61 10.28
N GLY A 110 4.82 -0.57 8.97
CA GLY A 110 4.53 -1.65 8.03
C GLY A 110 5.64 -2.72 8.00
N SER A 111 6.46 -2.80 9.02
CA SER A 111 7.63 -3.68 9.09
C SER A 111 7.58 -4.66 10.25
N MET A 112 8.51 -5.61 10.20
CA MET A 112 8.84 -6.52 11.31
C MET A 112 10.25 -6.18 11.80
N ALA A 113 10.41 -5.91 13.10
CA ALA A 113 11.72 -5.76 13.71
C ALA A 113 12.43 -7.11 13.83
N LYS A 114 13.73 -7.10 13.61
CA LYS A 114 14.65 -8.23 13.78
C LYS A 114 15.92 -7.76 14.49
N ASP A 115 15.72 -7.15 15.67
CA ASP A 115 16.75 -6.51 16.47
C ASP A 115 17.38 -7.47 17.50
N ASP A 116 16.81 -8.67 17.69
CA ASP A 116 17.35 -9.68 18.60
C ASP A 116 18.37 -10.58 17.86
N PRO A 117 19.58 -10.77 18.38
CA PRO A 117 20.55 -11.72 17.81
C PRO A 117 19.99 -13.14 17.59
N SER A 118 19.04 -13.59 18.41
CA SER A 118 18.37 -14.89 18.25
C SER A 118 17.40 -14.96 17.06
N ASP A 119 17.04 -13.82 16.45
CA ASP A 119 16.28 -13.78 15.19
C ASP A 119 17.09 -14.27 13.99
N TRP A 120 18.42 -14.41 14.13
CA TRP A 120 19.32 -14.66 13.03
C TRP A 120 20.16 -15.92 13.23
N GLU A 121 20.36 -16.66 12.16
CA GLU A 121 21.31 -17.77 12.09
C GLU A 121 22.32 -17.58 10.95
N LYS A 122 23.56 -17.96 11.17
CA LYS A 122 24.61 -17.88 10.16
C LYS A 122 24.45 -19.04 9.16
N THR A 123 24.29 -18.71 7.88
CA THR A 123 24.07 -19.72 6.82
C THR A 123 25.22 -19.80 5.82
N GLY A 124 26.17 -18.87 5.88
CA GLY A 124 27.34 -18.84 5.00
C GLY A 124 28.41 -17.87 5.49
N GLU A 125 29.48 -17.73 4.72
CA GLU A 125 30.47 -16.69 4.97
C GLU A 125 29.84 -15.30 4.74
N ASN A 126 29.77 -14.52 5.83
CA ASN A 126 29.10 -13.21 5.84
C ASN A 126 27.62 -13.23 5.38
N VAL A 127 26.95 -14.38 5.43
CA VAL A 127 25.52 -14.49 5.11
C VAL A 127 24.76 -14.98 6.34
N TRP A 128 23.77 -14.19 6.72
CA TRP A 128 22.86 -14.47 7.83
C TRP A 128 21.44 -14.57 7.30
N ALA A 129 20.66 -15.44 7.89
CA ALA A 129 19.23 -15.56 7.56
C ALA A 129 18.37 -15.41 8.81
N THR A 130 17.18 -14.85 8.67
CA THR A 130 16.21 -14.92 9.76
C THR A 130 15.89 -16.37 10.07
N VAL A 131 15.70 -16.72 11.35
CA VAL A 131 15.33 -18.06 11.77
C VAL A 131 14.02 -18.48 11.06
N ALA A 132 14.01 -19.68 10.50
CA ALA A 132 12.84 -20.22 9.82
C ALA A 132 11.69 -20.48 10.81
N PRO A 133 10.42 -20.20 10.44
CA PRO A 133 9.29 -20.60 11.27
C PRO A 133 9.20 -22.13 11.33
N THR A 134 8.92 -22.65 12.51
CA THR A 134 8.57 -24.07 12.71
C THR A 134 7.11 -24.20 13.12
N TRP A 135 6.51 -25.32 12.76
CA TRP A 135 5.08 -25.56 12.92
C TRP A 135 4.85 -26.78 13.79
N THR A 136 4.00 -26.61 14.81
CA THR A 136 3.58 -27.72 15.68
C THR A 136 2.07 -27.92 15.50
N PRO A 137 1.63 -29.02 14.86
CA PRO A 137 0.21 -29.37 14.80
C PRO A 137 -0.34 -29.56 16.23
N LYS A 138 -1.52 -29.00 16.51
CA LYS A 138 -2.18 -29.05 17.82
C LYS A 138 -3.48 -29.82 17.79
N GLN A 139 -4.35 -29.55 16.86
CA GLN A 139 -5.69 -30.12 16.78
C GLN A 139 -6.09 -30.32 15.34
N VAL A 140 -6.66 -31.49 15.04
CA VAL A 140 -7.26 -31.77 13.73
C VAL A 140 -8.61 -31.03 13.66
N VAL A 141 -8.74 -30.17 12.65
CA VAL A 141 -9.97 -29.48 12.30
C VAL A 141 -10.82 -30.35 11.38
N ALA A 142 -10.17 -31.00 10.40
CA ALA A 142 -10.83 -31.93 9.47
C ALA A 142 -9.87 -33.01 8.98
N ASP A 143 -10.33 -34.26 8.94
CA ASP A 143 -9.70 -35.32 8.15
C ASP A 143 -10.18 -35.19 6.70
N LEU A 144 -9.25 -34.93 5.78
CA LEU A 144 -9.55 -34.66 4.38
C LEU A 144 -9.40 -35.86 3.47
N ARG A 145 -8.94 -37.03 3.97
CA ARG A 145 -8.59 -38.20 3.16
C ARG A 145 -9.76 -38.73 2.32
N GLN A 146 -10.96 -38.63 2.83
CA GLN A 146 -12.19 -39.09 2.14
C GLN A 146 -13.05 -37.92 1.65
N SER A 147 -12.56 -36.67 1.73
CA SER A 147 -13.31 -35.48 1.33
C SER A 147 -13.58 -35.45 -0.18
N GLU A 148 -14.68 -34.83 -0.53
CA GLU A 148 -15.01 -34.55 -1.91
C GLU A 148 -14.45 -33.20 -2.34
N TRP A 149 -13.96 -33.14 -3.57
CA TRP A 149 -13.43 -31.94 -4.19
C TRP A 149 -14.18 -31.66 -5.48
N HIS A 150 -14.51 -30.37 -5.67
CA HIS A 150 -15.24 -29.88 -6.83
C HIS A 150 -14.36 -28.97 -7.65
N TYR A 151 -14.64 -28.86 -8.93
CA TYR A 151 -13.83 -28.08 -9.86
C TYR A 151 -14.70 -27.12 -10.65
N HIS A 152 -14.18 -25.92 -10.86
CA HIS A 152 -14.77 -24.89 -11.71
C HIS A 152 -13.76 -24.45 -12.77
N GLN A 153 -14.28 -24.18 -13.97
CA GLN A 153 -13.50 -23.77 -15.12
C GLN A 153 -14.20 -22.58 -15.78
N GLU A 154 -13.46 -21.57 -16.12
CA GLU A 154 -13.99 -20.37 -16.77
C GLU A 154 -12.99 -19.75 -17.77
N GLN A 155 -13.43 -18.77 -18.56
CA GLN A 155 -12.60 -18.00 -19.49
C GLN A 155 -11.81 -18.88 -20.49
N GLY A 156 -12.39 -20.00 -20.93
CA GLY A 156 -11.77 -20.91 -21.90
C GLY A 156 -10.75 -21.89 -21.32
N ALA A 157 -10.52 -21.88 -20.02
CA ALA A 157 -9.71 -22.91 -19.35
C ALA A 157 -10.41 -24.28 -19.42
N LYS A 158 -9.62 -25.36 -19.50
CA LYS A 158 -10.15 -26.73 -19.61
C LYS A 158 -9.32 -27.73 -18.82
N VAL A 159 -9.94 -28.45 -17.92
CA VAL A 159 -9.36 -29.62 -17.24
C VAL A 159 -10.31 -30.81 -17.31
N ALA A 160 -9.74 -32.00 -17.36
CA ALA A 160 -10.46 -33.25 -17.06
C ALA A 160 -10.10 -33.69 -15.64
N THR A 161 -11.08 -34.13 -14.87
CA THR A 161 -10.88 -34.49 -13.47
C THR A 161 -11.40 -35.91 -13.22
N ARG A 162 -10.71 -36.65 -12.37
CA ARG A 162 -11.14 -37.95 -11.85
C ARG A 162 -10.63 -38.17 -10.44
N VAL A 163 -11.27 -39.08 -9.74
CA VAL A 163 -10.89 -39.51 -8.41
C VAL A 163 -10.40 -40.94 -8.45
N VAL A 164 -9.27 -41.22 -7.81
CA VAL A 164 -8.77 -42.56 -7.57
C VAL A 164 -8.96 -42.89 -6.10
N GLU A 165 -9.79 -43.87 -5.81
CA GLU A 165 -10.09 -44.29 -4.43
C GLU A 165 -9.11 -45.35 -3.96
N ALA A 166 -8.63 -45.18 -2.72
CA ALA A 166 -7.81 -46.19 -2.03
C ALA A 166 -8.17 -46.20 -0.54
N ALA A 167 -7.83 -47.28 0.15
CA ALA A 167 -8.05 -47.38 1.59
C ALA A 167 -7.32 -46.26 2.38
N SER A 168 -6.22 -45.74 1.86
CA SER A 168 -5.44 -44.63 2.44
C SER A 168 -6.01 -43.25 2.16
N GLY A 169 -7.02 -43.12 1.32
CA GLY A 169 -7.65 -41.84 0.95
C GLY A 169 -7.90 -41.71 -0.56
N LYS A 170 -8.63 -40.67 -0.92
CA LYS A 170 -8.94 -40.31 -2.30
C LYS A 170 -7.81 -39.47 -2.91
N THR A 171 -7.39 -39.82 -4.11
CA THR A 171 -6.47 -39.01 -4.92
C THR A 171 -7.28 -38.29 -5.99
N GLN A 172 -7.17 -36.96 -5.98
CA GLN A 172 -7.73 -36.09 -7.01
C GLN A 172 -6.74 -36.04 -8.17
N VAL A 173 -7.20 -36.26 -9.39
CA VAL A 173 -6.39 -36.21 -10.61
C VAL A 173 -6.96 -35.13 -11.52
N VAL A 174 -6.12 -34.16 -11.89
CA VAL A 174 -6.47 -33.03 -12.74
C VAL A 174 -5.57 -33.01 -13.96
N GLU A 175 -6.14 -33.30 -15.13
CA GLU A 175 -5.45 -33.28 -16.41
C GLU A 175 -5.73 -31.94 -17.11
N CYS A 176 -4.70 -31.12 -17.31
CA CYS A 176 -4.84 -29.76 -17.84
C CYS A 176 -4.82 -29.76 -19.38
N GLY A 177 -5.93 -29.46 -19.99
CA GLY A 177 -5.99 -29.20 -21.44
C GLY A 177 -5.63 -27.77 -21.81
N GLN A 178 -6.21 -26.80 -21.08
CA GLN A 178 -5.95 -25.35 -21.26
C GLN A 178 -5.92 -24.66 -19.91
N PRO A 179 -4.79 -24.06 -19.51
CA PRO A 179 -4.62 -23.52 -18.15
C PRO A 179 -5.39 -22.23 -17.88
N GLY A 180 -5.85 -21.51 -18.92
CA GLY A 180 -6.31 -20.13 -18.76
C GLY A 180 -5.14 -19.17 -18.49
N SER A 181 -5.44 -17.94 -18.07
CA SER A 181 -4.43 -16.89 -17.84
C SER A 181 -4.37 -16.38 -16.40
N ARG A 182 -5.28 -16.82 -15.51
CA ARG A 182 -5.37 -16.40 -14.11
C ARG A 182 -5.71 -17.59 -13.22
N GLY A 183 -5.32 -17.51 -11.93
CA GLY A 183 -5.55 -18.57 -10.95
C GLY A 183 -7.00 -19.02 -10.86
N ASN A 184 -7.93 -18.10 -10.81
CA ASN A 184 -9.36 -18.37 -10.73
C ASN A 184 -9.98 -18.99 -11.99
N HIS A 185 -9.27 -19.08 -13.12
CA HIS A 185 -9.80 -19.73 -14.32
C HIS A 185 -9.92 -21.26 -14.17
N ILE A 186 -9.15 -21.87 -13.27
CA ILE A 186 -9.32 -23.25 -12.81
C ILE A 186 -9.27 -23.23 -11.29
N GLN A 187 -10.36 -23.61 -10.66
CA GLN A 187 -10.50 -23.64 -9.21
C GLN A 187 -10.82 -25.05 -8.75
N ALA A 188 -10.22 -25.45 -7.63
CA ALA A 188 -10.60 -26.64 -6.88
C ALA A 188 -11.04 -26.23 -5.48
N TRP A 189 -12.17 -26.72 -5.01
CA TRP A 189 -12.61 -26.48 -3.64
C TRP A 189 -13.00 -27.76 -2.93
N GLY A 190 -12.61 -27.83 -1.69
CA GLY A 190 -12.84 -28.94 -0.79
C GLY A 190 -13.97 -28.66 0.21
N PRO A 191 -14.00 -29.40 1.31
CA PRO A 191 -15.04 -29.30 2.31
C PRO A 191 -15.07 -27.95 3.03
N GLU A 192 -16.16 -27.71 3.73
CA GLU A 192 -16.29 -26.60 4.66
C GLU A 192 -15.33 -26.76 5.85
N VAL A 193 -14.93 -25.62 6.43
CA VAL A 193 -14.04 -25.54 7.59
C VAL A 193 -14.86 -25.22 8.83
N ASP A 194 -14.79 -26.06 9.84
CA ASP A 194 -15.47 -25.79 11.10
C ASP A 194 -14.69 -24.77 11.96
N TRP A 195 -15.13 -23.53 11.95
CA TRP A 195 -14.55 -22.50 12.80
C TRP A 195 -14.75 -22.74 14.32
N ASN A 196 -15.74 -23.54 14.75
CA ASN A 196 -15.89 -23.81 16.16
C ASN A 196 -14.71 -24.64 16.70
N THR A 197 -14.21 -25.57 15.87
CA THR A 197 -13.01 -26.35 16.19
C THR A 197 -11.73 -25.50 16.09
N ALA A 198 -11.74 -24.40 15.33
CA ALA A 198 -10.61 -23.50 15.11
C ALA A 198 -10.88 -22.07 15.63
N ALA A 199 -11.68 -21.91 16.70
CA ALA A 199 -12.16 -20.61 17.15
C ALA A 199 -11.03 -19.62 17.47
N ASP A 200 -9.98 -20.08 18.12
CA ASP A 200 -8.85 -19.24 18.57
C ASP A 200 -7.59 -19.45 17.71
N ALA A 201 -7.69 -20.19 16.58
CA ALA A 201 -6.54 -20.48 15.74
C ALA A 201 -5.98 -19.20 15.09
N GLU A 202 -4.73 -18.88 15.34
CA GLU A 202 -4.00 -17.85 14.57
C GLU A 202 -3.51 -18.41 13.23
N PHE A 203 -3.25 -19.73 13.19
CA PHE A 203 -2.81 -20.44 12.01
C PHE A 203 -3.54 -21.76 11.84
N LEU A 204 -3.93 -22.04 10.60
CA LEU A 204 -4.26 -23.37 10.14
C LEU A 204 -3.10 -23.91 9.32
N GLN A 205 -3.01 -25.22 9.18
CA GLN A 205 -2.08 -25.88 8.26
C GLN A 205 -2.83 -26.93 7.48
N MET A 206 -2.85 -26.79 6.14
CA MET A 206 -3.35 -27.82 5.25
C MET A 206 -2.22 -28.78 4.88
N ARG A 207 -2.42 -30.09 5.12
CA ARG A 207 -1.47 -31.14 4.77
C ARG A 207 -2.03 -32.00 3.65
N PHE A 208 -1.21 -32.26 2.66
CA PHE A 208 -1.55 -33.09 1.51
C PHE A 208 -0.29 -33.67 0.85
N ARG A 209 -0.45 -34.75 0.10
CA ARG A 209 0.59 -35.26 -0.80
C ARG A 209 0.24 -34.85 -2.23
N ALA A 210 1.24 -34.54 -3.03
CA ALA A 210 1.02 -34.16 -4.41
C ALA A 210 2.21 -34.48 -5.31
N ARG A 211 1.93 -34.57 -6.61
CA ARG A 211 2.91 -34.55 -7.70
C ARG A 211 2.29 -33.94 -8.96
N CYS A 212 3.13 -33.57 -9.91
CA CYS A 212 2.67 -33.17 -11.23
C CYS A 212 3.67 -33.62 -12.29
N THR A 213 3.19 -34.15 -13.42
CA THR A 213 4.07 -34.61 -14.51
C THR A 213 5.01 -33.52 -15.01
N GLU A 214 4.60 -32.27 -14.92
CA GLU A 214 5.43 -31.09 -15.13
C GLU A 214 5.40 -30.24 -13.86
N PRO A 215 6.54 -30.02 -13.19
CA PRO A 215 6.60 -29.21 -11.98
C PRO A 215 6.02 -27.81 -12.20
N PHE A 216 5.22 -27.33 -11.25
CA PHE A 216 4.62 -26.00 -11.31
C PHE A 216 4.50 -25.37 -9.92
N ARG A 217 4.24 -24.07 -9.89
CA ARG A 217 4.07 -23.32 -8.64
C ARG A 217 2.58 -23.15 -8.34
N LEU A 218 2.09 -23.89 -7.36
CA LEU A 218 0.72 -23.76 -6.83
C LEU A 218 0.65 -22.55 -5.90
N ALA A 219 -0.24 -21.61 -6.17
CA ALA A 219 -0.61 -20.51 -5.29
C ALA A 219 -1.93 -19.90 -5.76
N PRO A 220 -2.77 -19.46 -4.84
CA PRO A 220 -2.75 -19.64 -3.39
C PRO A 220 -3.51 -20.88 -2.91
N VAL A 221 -3.28 -21.29 -1.66
CA VAL A 221 -4.17 -22.16 -0.89
C VAL A 221 -4.91 -21.27 0.11
N ARG A 222 -6.25 -21.42 0.19
CA ARG A 222 -7.09 -20.51 0.98
C ARG A 222 -8.16 -21.23 1.78
N VAL A 223 -8.61 -20.60 2.87
CA VAL A 223 -9.96 -20.76 3.41
C VAL A 223 -10.73 -19.50 3.03
N MET A 224 -11.82 -19.66 2.30
CA MET A 224 -12.60 -18.53 1.81
C MET A 224 -14.10 -18.80 1.84
N ARG A 225 -14.91 -17.75 1.79
CA ARG A 225 -16.36 -17.83 1.67
C ARG A 225 -16.74 -18.49 0.34
N SER A 226 -17.68 -19.43 0.38
CA SER A 226 -18.11 -20.21 -0.80
C SER A 226 -19.06 -19.46 -1.75
N SER A 227 -19.40 -18.20 -1.44
CA SER A 227 -20.29 -17.35 -2.24
C SER A 227 -19.83 -15.89 -2.21
N SER A 228 -20.36 -15.07 -3.15
CA SER A 228 -20.10 -13.63 -3.14
C SER A 228 -20.34 -13.02 -1.73
N PRO A 229 -19.45 -12.15 -1.26
CA PRO A 229 -18.34 -11.46 -1.95
C PRO A 229 -16.99 -12.21 -2.00
N TRP A 230 -16.95 -13.54 -1.84
CA TRP A 230 -15.74 -14.37 -1.96
C TRP A 230 -14.61 -14.00 -0.99
N THR A 231 -14.98 -13.61 0.24
CA THR A 231 -14.03 -13.15 1.26
C THR A 231 -13.03 -14.25 1.62
N THR A 232 -11.74 -13.93 1.59
CA THR A 232 -10.68 -14.81 2.09
C THR A 232 -10.55 -14.67 3.60
N TYR A 233 -10.56 -15.79 4.31
CA TYR A 233 -10.45 -15.86 5.77
C TYR A 233 -9.04 -16.24 6.24
N ALA A 234 -8.40 -17.15 5.52
CA ALA A 234 -7.03 -17.56 5.77
C ALA A 234 -6.34 -17.90 4.45
N SER A 235 -5.07 -17.54 4.27
CA SER A 235 -4.34 -17.79 3.04
C SER A 235 -2.83 -17.61 3.19
N THR A 236 -2.08 -18.21 2.25
CA THR A 236 -0.66 -17.93 2.00
C THR A 236 -0.47 -17.27 0.63
N ASP A 237 -1.23 -16.24 0.32
CA ASP A 237 -1.31 -15.61 -1.01
C ASP A 237 0.04 -15.29 -1.68
N SER A 238 1.09 -15.08 -0.91
CA SER A 238 2.42 -14.73 -1.44
C SER A 238 3.43 -15.86 -1.41
N VAL A 239 3.09 -16.99 -0.80
CA VAL A 239 3.97 -18.15 -0.69
C VAL A 239 3.42 -19.28 -1.57
N GLY A 240 3.83 -19.31 -2.83
CA GLY A 240 3.50 -20.42 -3.71
C GLY A 240 4.29 -21.68 -3.33
N LEU A 241 3.68 -22.85 -3.56
CA LEU A 241 4.30 -24.15 -3.38
C LEU A 241 4.84 -24.68 -4.70
N ASP A 242 6.10 -25.07 -4.73
CA ASP A 242 6.66 -25.76 -5.88
C ASP A 242 6.25 -27.24 -5.83
N ILE A 243 5.30 -27.63 -6.68
CA ILE A 243 4.86 -29.01 -6.81
C ILE A 243 5.85 -29.76 -7.68
N ALA A 244 6.44 -30.83 -7.13
CA ALA A 244 7.44 -31.65 -7.78
C ALA A 244 6.85 -32.69 -8.73
N ALA A 245 7.72 -33.31 -9.55
CA ALA A 245 7.32 -34.41 -10.43
C ALA A 245 7.03 -35.69 -9.63
N ASP A 246 7.75 -35.90 -8.54
CA ASP A 246 7.56 -37.05 -7.66
C ASP A 246 6.63 -36.74 -6.49
N TRP A 247 6.00 -37.76 -5.93
CA TRP A 247 5.16 -37.63 -4.75
C TRP A 247 5.93 -37.04 -3.56
N GLN A 248 5.46 -35.89 -3.09
CA GLN A 248 5.95 -35.25 -1.86
C GLN A 248 4.79 -34.90 -0.94
N GLU A 249 5.08 -34.84 0.35
CA GLU A 249 4.15 -34.31 1.36
C GLU A 249 4.38 -32.81 1.52
N TYR A 250 3.27 -32.06 1.52
CA TYR A 250 3.24 -30.62 1.68
C TYR A 250 2.45 -30.26 2.93
N ALA A 251 2.95 -29.31 3.68
CA ALA A 251 2.28 -28.73 4.84
C ALA A 251 2.22 -27.20 4.65
N VAL A 252 1.04 -26.69 4.36
CA VAL A 252 0.84 -25.29 3.97
C VAL A 252 0.27 -24.52 5.13
N PRO A 253 1.01 -23.60 5.74
CA PRO A 253 0.48 -22.72 6.77
C PRO A 253 -0.49 -21.70 6.18
N LEU A 254 -1.58 -21.48 6.85
CA LEU A 254 -2.65 -20.55 6.49
C LEU A 254 -2.88 -19.58 7.65
N PRO A 255 -2.23 -18.40 7.66
CA PRO A 255 -2.55 -17.35 8.62
C PRO A 255 -4.02 -17.00 8.58
N VAL A 256 -4.68 -16.97 9.74
CA VAL A 256 -6.11 -16.66 9.86
C VAL A 256 -6.28 -15.15 10.05
N TRP A 257 -6.86 -14.48 9.06
CA TRP A 257 -7.08 -13.03 9.11
C TRP A 257 -8.44 -12.65 9.66
N SER A 258 -9.43 -13.48 9.36
CA SER A 258 -10.81 -13.30 9.83
C SER A 258 -11.55 -14.65 9.85
N ARG A 259 -12.73 -14.63 10.42
CA ARG A 259 -13.65 -15.77 10.39
C ARG A 259 -15.01 -15.29 9.92
N GLY A 260 -15.71 -16.12 9.18
CA GLY A 260 -17.02 -15.78 8.65
C GLY A 260 -17.82 -17.01 8.24
N ASP A 261 -18.97 -16.76 7.67
CA ASP A 261 -19.90 -17.80 7.21
C ASP A 261 -19.40 -18.53 5.97
N LEU A 262 -19.90 -19.73 5.76
CA LEU A 262 -19.66 -20.57 4.57
C LEU A 262 -18.17 -20.74 4.21
N PRO A 263 -17.27 -21.01 5.16
CA PRO A 263 -15.84 -21.17 4.88
C PRO A 263 -15.55 -22.50 4.21
N ARG A 264 -14.77 -22.49 3.13
CA ARG A 264 -14.30 -23.72 2.45
C ARG A 264 -12.83 -23.63 2.09
N LEU A 265 -12.18 -24.79 1.97
CA LEU A 265 -10.85 -24.91 1.38
C LEU A 265 -10.91 -24.61 -0.12
N HIS A 266 -9.90 -23.92 -0.62
CA HIS A 266 -9.85 -23.47 -2.00
C HIS A 266 -8.40 -23.44 -2.53
N LEU A 267 -8.21 -23.95 -3.77
CA LEU A 267 -6.97 -23.90 -4.52
C LEU A 267 -7.22 -23.29 -5.90
N GLU A 268 -6.28 -22.47 -6.35
CA GLU A 268 -6.28 -21.90 -7.69
C GLU A 268 -5.18 -22.57 -8.53
N LEU A 269 -5.56 -23.14 -9.66
CA LEU A 269 -4.68 -23.87 -10.56
C LEU A 269 -4.50 -23.15 -11.91
N GLY A 270 -5.41 -22.27 -12.26
CA GLY A 270 -5.41 -21.57 -13.55
C GLY A 270 -4.15 -20.74 -13.76
N GLY A 271 -3.67 -20.66 -14.99
CA GLY A 271 -2.46 -19.94 -15.36
C GLY A 271 -1.15 -20.53 -14.81
N ALA A 272 -1.22 -21.39 -13.81
CA ALA A 272 -0.06 -22.01 -13.16
C ALA A 272 0.15 -23.47 -13.56
N LEU A 273 -0.92 -24.26 -13.64
CA LEU A 273 -0.84 -25.66 -14.05
C LEU A 273 -0.54 -25.74 -15.55
N PRO A 274 0.59 -26.36 -15.98
CA PRO A 274 0.96 -26.38 -17.40
C PRO A 274 -0.04 -27.14 -18.29
N ALA A 275 -0.18 -26.70 -19.53
CA ALA A 275 -1.00 -27.42 -20.52
C ALA A 275 -0.39 -28.80 -20.83
N GLY A 276 -1.21 -29.86 -20.83
CA GLY A 276 -0.76 -31.23 -21.00
C GLY A 276 -0.31 -31.91 -19.70
N ALA A 277 -0.14 -31.17 -18.61
CA ALA A 277 0.29 -31.70 -17.32
C ALA A 277 -0.84 -32.42 -16.59
N THR A 278 -0.49 -33.44 -15.81
CA THR A 278 -1.36 -34.13 -14.86
C THR A 278 -0.92 -33.82 -13.44
N PHE A 279 -1.76 -33.11 -12.71
CA PHE A 279 -1.60 -32.84 -11.29
C PHE A 279 -2.41 -33.85 -10.48
N GLU A 280 -1.75 -34.50 -9.55
CA GLU A 280 -2.36 -35.43 -8.62
C GLU A 280 -2.14 -34.95 -7.20
N PHE A 281 -3.19 -34.85 -6.40
CA PHE A 281 -3.07 -34.53 -4.99
C PHE A 281 -3.97 -35.40 -4.12
N GLN A 282 -3.46 -35.77 -2.97
CA GLN A 282 -4.13 -36.53 -1.93
C GLN A 282 -4.24 -35.67 -0.68
N PRO A 283 -5.41 -35.06 -0.41
CA PRO A 283 -5.62 -34.30 0.81
C PRO A 283 -5.51 -35.22 2.02
N LEU A 284 -4.86 -34.77 3.09
CA LEU A 284 -4.66 -35.52 4.31
C LEU A 284 -5.48 -34.94 5.46
N GLU A 285 -5.18 -33.74 5.90
CA GLU A 285 -5.83 -33.11 7.03
C GLU A 285 -5.70 -31.59 7.01
N LEU A 286 -6.63 -30.92 7.70
CA LEU A 286 -6.53 -29.54 8.11
C LEU A 286 -6.35 -29.51 9.64
N VAL A 287 -5.33 -28.85 10.13
CA VAL A 287 -5.02 -28.79 11.55
C VAL A 287 -4.89 -27.35 12.03
N VAL A 288 -5.20 -27.09 13.30
CA VAL A 288 -4.71 -25.90 14.00
C VAL A 288 -3.22 -26.10 14.25
N ALA A 289 -2.41 -25.13 13.92
CA ALA A 289 -0.97 -25.18 14.15
C ALA A 289 -0.50 -23.99 14.99
N GLU A 290 0.49 -24.24 15.84
CA GLU A 290 1.27 -23.18 16.48
C GLU A 290 2.50 -22.91 15.64
N CYS A 291 2.80 -21.64 15.44
CA CYS A 291 4.04 -21.18 14.86
C CYS A 291 5.04 -20.80 15.94
N SER A 292 6.33 -21.15 15.76
CA SER A 292 7.40 -20.69 16.66
C SER A 292 7.62 -19.17 16.61
N GLN A 293 7.02 -18.48 15.64
CA GLN A 293 7.12 -17.04 15.46
C GLN A 293 5.73 -16.39 15.55
N ALA A 294 5.62 -15.34 16.35
CA ALA A 294 4.38 -14.58 16.50
C ALA A 294 3.92 -13.88 15.22
N ARG A 295 4.85 -13.62 14.29
CA ARG A 295 4.56 -13.01 12.98
C ARG A 295 5.42 -13.66 11.90
N LEU A 296 4.81 -13.91 10.76
CA LEU A 296 5.47 -14.55 9.61
C LEU A 296 5.96 -13.54 8.59
N LEU A 297 7.05 -13.90 7.93
CA LEU A 297 7.49 -13.30 6.68
C LEU A 297 6.77 -13.97 5.49
N ASP A 298 5.45 -13.92 5.50
CA ASP A 298 4.57 -14.57 4.52
C ASP A 298 4.33 -13.72 3.26
N VAL A 299 4.86 -12.50 3.24
CA VAL A 299 4.82 -11.57 2.11
C VAL A 299 6.22 -11.09 1.76
N ASP A 300 6.41 -10.63 0.53
CA ASP A 300 7.70 -10.09 0.10
C ASP A 300 8.20 -8.98 1.04
N VAL A 301 9.51 -8.99 1.28
CA VAL A 301 10.23 -7.92 2.00
C VAL A 301 10.82 -6.98 0.95
N GLY A 302 10.25 -5.80 0.85
CA GLY A 302 10.63 -4.83 -0.20
C GLY A 302 11.81 -3.95 0.18
N ASN A 303 12.13 -3.82 1.45
CA ASN A 303 13.34 -3.15 1.94
C ASN A 303 13.77 -3.74 3.29
N VAL A 304 15.06 -3.81 3.51
CA VAL A 304 15.66 -4.03 4.83
C VAL A 304 16.25 -2.69 5.26
N ILE A 305 15.79 -2.17 6.37
CA ILE A 305 16.10 -0.82 6.82
C ILE A 305 16.91 -0.94 8.10
N PHE A 306 18.15 -0.47 8.07
CA PHE A 306 19.07 -0.53 9.19
C PHE A 306 19.23 0.84 9.84
N ASP A 307 19.54 0.86 11.13
CA ASP A 307 19.92 2.05 11.90
C ASP A 307 18.92 3.21 11.75
N CYS A 308 17.63 2.88 11.90
CA CYS A 308 16.53 3.85 11.78
C CYS A 308 16.45 4.56 10.41
N GLY A 309 16.92 3.93 9.33
CA GLY A 309 16.88 4.47 7.97
C GLY A 309 18.20 5.08 7.49
N ARG A 310 19.29 5.02 8.29
CA ARG A 310 20.61 5.47 7.82
C ARG A 310 21.14 4.62 6.67
N VAL A 311 20.79 3.33 6.65
CA VAL A 311 21.16 2.39 5.61
C VAL A 311 19.90 1.66 5.14
N CYS A 312 19.75 1.51 3.82
CA CYS A 312 18.74 0.68 3.19
C CYS A 312 19.40 -0.44 2.41
N GLY A 313 18.87 -1.64 2.55
CA GLY A 313 19.42 -2.83 1.91
C GLY A 313 19.28 -2.82 0.39
N TRP A 314 20.15 -3.55 -0.28
CA TRP A 314 20.12 -3.79 -1.71
C TRP A 314 19.38 -5.09 -2.01
N LYS A 315 18.18 -5.00 -2.56
CA LYS A 315 17.37 -6.18 -2.89
C LYS A 315 18.02 -7.00 -4.00
N ARG A 316 18.21 -8.27 -3.73
CA ARG A 316 18.65 -9.29 -4.69
C ARG A 316 17.52 -10.26 -4.97
N TRP A 317 17.63 -11.00 -6.05
CA TRP A 317 16.55 -11.88 -6.53
C TRP A 317 16.90 -13.37 -6.38
N THR A 318 18.14 -13.67 -6.03
CA THR A 318 18.60 -15.02 -5.69
C THR A 318 19.57 -14.96 -4.51
N LEU A 319 19.70 -16.05 -3.76
CA LEU A 319 20.69 -16.16 -2.69
C LEU A 319 22.13 -16.01 -3.22
N ALA A 320 22.39 -16.49 -4.45
CA ALA A 320 23.72 -16.41 -5.07
C ALA A 320 24.17 -14.97 -5.34
N ASP A 321 23.26 -13.99 -5.36
CA ASP A 321 23.56 -12.58 -5.57
C ASP A 321 23.78 -11.79 -4.26
N VAL A 322 23.55 -12.41 -3.10
CA VAL A 322 23.78 -11.82 -1.77
C VAL A 322 25.27 -11.90 -1.44
N LYS A 323 26.05 -10.87 -1.85
CA LYS A 323 27.53 -10.89 -1.81
C LYS A 323 28.16 -9.65 -1.19
N ARG A 324 27.51 -8.51 -1.27
CA ARG A 324 28.03 -7.22 -0.79
C ARG A 324 27.37 -6.88 0.53
N PRO A 325 28.01 -6.13 1.41
CA PRO A 325 27.36 -5.62 2.62
C PRO A 325 26.02 -4.98 2.26
N ASP A 326 25.01 -5.26 3.09
CA ASP A 326 23.63 -4.79 2.97
C ASP A 326 22.83 -5.39 1.79
N ASP A 327 23.41 -6.30 0.96
CA ASP A 327 22.62 -7.12 0.04
C ASP A 327 21.66 -7.99 0.83
N TYR A 328 20.43 -8.10 0.36
CA TYR A 328 19.46 -9.02 0.93
C TYR A 328 18.60 -9.70 -0.13
N TRP A 329 18.14 -10.90 0.20
CA TRP A 329 17.19 -11.65 -0.60
C TRP A 329 16.09 -12.21 0.30
N TYR A 330 14.84 -12.08 -0.17
CA TYR A 330 13.68 -12.67 0.49
C TYR A 330 13.36 -14.01 -0.16
N ASP A 331 13.43 -15.07 0.64
CA ASP A 331 13.01 -16.43 0.28
C ASP A 331 11.55 -16.65 0.72
N GLY A 332 10.62 -16.41 -0.20
CA GLY A 332 9.19 -16.60 0.06
C GLY A 332 8.81 -18.06 0.32
N LYS A 333 9.58 -19.04 -0.16
CA LYS A 333 9.31 -20.46 0.06
C LYS A 333 9.51 -20.85 1.53
N ASN A 334 10.58 -20.35 2.14
CA ASN A 334 10.94 -20.63 3.52
C ASN A 334 10.57 -19.49 4.48
N MET A 335 9.92 -18.42 3.98
CA MET A 335 9.55 -17.23 4.76
C MET A 335 10.73 -16.62 5.51
N ARG A 336 11.84 -16.41 4.81
CA ARG A 336 13.12 -15.96 5.38
C ARG A 336 13.71 -14.80 4.59
N VAL A 337 14.47 -13.97 5.28
CA VAL A 337 15.34 -12.98 4.66
C VAL A 337 16.79 -13.36 4.89
N TYR A 338 17.58 -13.35 3.83
CA TYR A 338 19.02 -13.52 3.84
C TYR A 338 19.69 -12.16 3.68
N VAL A 339 20.67 -11.86 4.51
CA VAL A 339 21.40 -10.58 4.52
C VAL A 339 22.90 -10.85 4.50
N CYS A 340 23.64 -10.12 3.66
CA CYS A 340 25.08 -10.11 3.72
C CYS A 340 25.57 -9.13 4.79
N CYS A 341 26.12 -9.69 5.88
CA CYS A 341 26.65 -8.92 7.00
C CYS A 341 27.83 -9.65 7.62
N ALA A 342 28.89 -8.94 7.99
CA ALA A 342 30.10 -9.55 8.59
C ALA A 342 29.85 -10.16 9.96
N ARG A 343 28.90 -9.61 10.72
CA ARG A 343 28.46 -10.09 12.03
C ARG A 343 26.96 -10.35 12.00
N ASN A 344 26.41 -10.89 13.08
CA ASN A 344 24.96 -10.97 13.25
C ASN A 344 24.33 -9.58 12.98
N PRO A 345 23.33 -9.45 12.08
CA PRO A 345 22.75 -8.15 11.74
C PRO A 345 22.26 -7.36 12.96
N ALA A 346 21.66 -8.03 13.95
CA ALA A 346 21.20 -7.38 15.19
C ALA A 346 22.34 -6.92 16.12
N GLU A 347 23.57 -7.42 15.91
CA GLU A 347 24.76 -6.96 16.63
C GLU A 347 25.56 -5.92 15.83
N ALA A 348 25.35 -5.88 14.52
CA ALA A 348 26.04 -4.97 13.62
C ALA A 348 25.33 -3.60 13.50
N HIS A 349 24.03 -3.57 13.72
CA HIS A 349 23.16 -2.42 13.55
C HIS A 349 22.36 -2.11 14.81
N ASP A 350 22.06 -0.83 15.02
CA ASP A 350 21.24 -0.34 16.14
C ASP A 350 19.75 -0.76 15.98
N SER A 351 19.32 -1.04 14.77
CA SER A 351 17.98 -1.55 14.45
C SER A 351 17.95 -2.22 13.09
N VAL A 352 17.11 -3.25 12.94
CA VAL A 352 16.85 -3.96 11.67
C VAL A 352 15.35 -4.11 11.45
N GLU A 353 14.83 -3.43 10.43
CA GLU A 353 13.42 -3.42 10.09
C GLU A 353 13.18 -4.04 8.71
N LEU A 354 12.38 -5.09 8.67
CA LEU A 354 11.99 -5.77 7.43
C LEU A 354 10.67 -5.18 6.94
N ALA A 355 10.71 -4.31 5.94
CA ALA A 355 9.52 -3.68 5.36
C ALA A 355 8.69 -4.71 4.59
N LEU A 356 7.45 -4.94 5.02
CA LEU A 356 6.56 -5.96 4.46
C LEU A 356 5.73 -5.40 3.30
N ARG A 357 5.50 -6.20 2.26
CA ARG A 357 4.64 -5.86 1.12
C ARG A 357 3.15 -5.87 1.52
N ARG A 358 2.81 -4.99 2.45
CA ARG A 358 1.44 -4.69 2.91
C ARG A 358 1.25 -3.19 2.99
N HIS A 359 0.02 -2.72 2.79
CA HIS A 359 -0.30 -1.32 3.07
C HIS A 359 -0.22 -1.07 4.58
N ILE A 360 0.29 0.11 5.00
CA ILE A 360 0.24 0.49 6.41
C ILE A 360 -1.19 0.85 6.79
N VAL A 361 -1.90 1.53 5.88
CA VAL A 361 -3.35 1.76 5.96
C VAL A 361 -4.00 1.19 4.69
N ASP A 362 -4.88 0.22 4.85
CA ASP A 362 -5.68 -0.34 3.76
C ASP A 362 -7.03 0.38 3.68
N GLN A 363 -7.12 1.32 2.74
CA GLN A 363 -8.31 2.16 2.53
C GLN A 363 -9.21 1.67 1.39
N GLY A 364 -9.01 0.47 0.85
CA GLY A 364 -9.80 -0.08 -0.25
C GLY A 364 -11.30 -0.09 0.05
N GLY A 365 -12.12 0.52 -0.83
CA GLY A 365 -13.56 0.65 -0.67
C GLY A 365 -14.01 1.59 0.45
N LYS A 366 -13.12 2.38 1.08
CA LYS A 366 -13.46 3.23 2.21
C LYS A 366 -13.93 4.62 1.77
N HIS A 367 -14.80 5.18 2.60
CA HIS A 367 -15.35 6.51 2.38
C HIS A 367 -15.60 7.25 3.70
N ASP A 368 -15.59 8.57 3.65
CA ASP A 368 -15.86 9.42 4.81
C ASP A 368 -14.94 9.11 6.00
N VAL A 369 -13.61 9.17 5.75
CA VAL A 369 -12.60 8.92 6.77
C VAL A 369 -11.61 10.07 6.83
N VAL A 370 -11.26 10.47 8.04
CA VAL A 370 -10.22 11.47 8.32
C VAL A 370 -9.04 10.78 9.02
N TYR A 371 -7.84 10.95 8.47
CA TYR A 371 -6.58 10.57 9.09
C TYR A 371 -5.82 11.84 9.45
N ASP A 372 -5.57 12.10 10.73
CA ASP A 372 -4.96 13.34 11.20
C ASP A 372 -3.83 13.09 12.20
N GLY A 373 -2.62 13.47 11.82
CA GLY A 373 -1.51 13.55 12.75
C GLY A 373 -0.75 12.25 13.04
N PHE A 374 -0.68 11.33 12.10
CA PHE A 374 0.08 10.08 12.17
C PHE A 374 1.49 10.17 11.59
N ALA A 375 2.37 9.29 12.04
CA ALA A 375 3.59 8.90 11.35
C ALA A 375 3.45 7.47 10.82
N LEU A 376 3.69 7.26 9.51
CA LEU A 376 3.65 5.96 8.85
C LEU A 376 5.03 5.65 8.26
N ARG A 377 5.62 4.49 8.60
CA ARG A 377 6.97 4.14 8.14
C ARG A 377 7.12 2.67 7.81
N TYR A 378 8.11 2.39 6.93
CA TYR A 378 8.64 1.04 6.68
C TYR A 378 7.61 0.06 6.11
N GLY A 379 6.72 0.53 5.23
CA GLY A 379 5.82 -0.34 4.46
C GLY A 379 6.37 -0.57 3.06
N ALA A 380 6.38 -1.81 2.57
CA ALA A 380 6.89 -2.12 1.24
C ALA A 380 5.81 -2.21 0.14
N ALA A 381 4.56 -1.93 0.45
CA ALA A 381 3.52 -1.57 -0.51
C ALA A 381 3.24 -0.06 -0.39
N HIS A 382 1.99 0.37 -0.34
CA HIS A 382 1.68 1.79 -0.15
C HIS A 382 1.61 2.16 1.34
N GLY A 383 1.88 3.43 1.65
CA GLY A 383 1.62 3.96 2.99
C GLY A 383 0.13 3.96 3.29
N LEU A 384 -0.66 4.71 2.50
CA LEU A 384 -2.11 4.58 2.40
C LEU A 384 -2.43 4.13 0.97
N GLY A 385 -3.06 2.97 0.82
CA GLY A 385 -3.36 2.40 -0.49
C GLY A 385 -4.72 1.73 -0.55
N GLY A 386 -5.24 1.62 -1.76
CA GLY A 386 -6.51 0.97 -2.05
C GLY A 386 -7.38 1.81 -2.99
N GLY A 387 -8.22 1.12 -3.77
CA GLY A 387 -9.09 1.73 -4.76
C GLY A 387 -10.55 1.87 -4.30
N ASN A 388 -11.36 2.49 -5.15
CA ASN A 388 -12.80 2.69 -4.95
C ASN A 388 -13.12 3.46 -3.66
N THR A 389 -12.49 4.63 -3.50
CA THR A 389 -12.55 5.45 -2.28
C THR A 389 -13.30 6.77 -2.51
N ALA A 390 -13.89 7.33 -1.44
CA ALA A 390 -14.57 8.61 -1.53
C ALA A 390 -14.45 9.42 -0.23
N ARG A 391 -14.33 10.75 -0.34
CA ARG A 391 -14.36 11.70 0.79
C ARG A 391 -13.38 11.34 1.92
N LEU A 392 -12.13 11.03 1.52
CA LEU A 392 -11.02 10.83 2.45
C LEU A 392 -10.28 12.14 2.68
N THR A 393 -9.96 12.43 3.94
CA THR A 393 -9.07 13.52 4.31
C THR A 393 -7.83 12.97 5.01
N ILE A 394 -6.66 13.24 4.45
CA ILE A 394 -5.37 12.86 5.01
C ILE A 394 -4.60 14.15 5.31
N ARG A 395 -4.36 14.43 6.58
CA ARG A 395 -3.73 15.70 6.95
C ARG A 395 -2.74 15.58 8.09
N ASN A 396 -1.76 16.48 8.09
CA ASN A 396 -0.75 16.57 9.13
C ASN A 396 0.00 15.24 9.39
N CYS A 397 0.09 14.36 8.38
CA CYS A 397 0.75 13.05 8.49
C CYS A 397 2.20 13.11 8.01
N ASP A 398 3.04 12.26 8.59
CA ASP A 398 4.43 12.04 8.18
C ASP A 398 4.55 10.64 7.58
N LEU A 399 5.04 10.52 6.34
CA LEU A 399 5.18 9.24 5.65
C LEU A 399 6.61 9.07 5.17
N SER A 400 7.25 7.91 5.47
CA SER A 400 8.64 7.72 5.03
C SER A 400 9.06 6.27 4.90
N TYR A 401 10.08 6.03 4.06
CA TYR A 401 10.62 4.71 3.75
C TYR A 401 9.53 3.75 3.30
N ILE A 402 8.77 4.18 2.29
CA ILE A 402 7.62 3.45 1.74
C ILE A 402 7.99 2.85 0.40
N GLY A 403 7.52 1.61 0.16
CA GLY A 403 7.60 0.94 -1.12
C GLY A 403 8.78 -0.01 -1.26
N GLY A 404 8.99 -0.47 -2.48
CA GLY A 404 10.05 -1.40 -2.86
C GLY A 404 9.64 -2.87 -2.89
N GLY A 405 8.40 -3.22 -2.56
CA GLY A 405 7.89 -4.58 -2.67
C GLY A 405 7.80 -5.07 -4.11
N HIS A 406 7.97 -6.37 -4.31
CA HIS A 406 7.78 -7.01 -5.61
C HIS A 406 6.31 -7.00 -5.99
N GLN A 407 5.97 -6.43 -7.13
CA GLN A 407 4.60 -6.37 -7.65
C GLN A 407 4.30 -7.56 -8.54
N PHE A 408 5.08 -7.71 -9.60
CA PHE A 408 5.01 -8.82 -10.55
C PHE A 408 6.33 -8.99 -11.29
N THR A 409 6.46 -10.08 -12.03
CA THR A 409 7.57 -10.29 -12.96
C THR A 409 7.08 -10.05 -14.37
N ALA A 410 7.68 -9.06 -15.04
CA ALA A 410 7.37 -8.71 -16.43
C ALA A 410 7.93 -9.74 -17.41
N GLU A 411 7.51 -9.65 -18.67
CA GLU A 411 8.04 -10.44 -19.76
C GLU A 411 9.58 -10.35 -19.82
N GLY A 412 10.23 -11.47 -20.08
CA GLY A 412 11.69 -11.58 -20.02
C GLY A 412 12.26 -11.76 -18.59
N GLY A 413 11.41 -12.03 -17.59
CA GLY A 413 11.83 -12.34 -16.22
C GLY A 413 12.23 -11.11 -15.40
N ARG A 414 11.96 -9.88 -15.86
CA ARG A 414 12.32 -8.65 -15.15
C ARG A 414 11.37 -8.39 -13.98
N PRO A 415 11.88 -8.37 -12.74
CA PRO A 415 11.04 -8.05 -11.59
C PRO A 415 10.64 -6.57 -11.58
N VAL A 416 9.38 -6.30 -11.27
CA VAL A 416 8.81 -4.97 -11.10
C VAL A 416 8.49 -4.76 -9.63
N ARG A 417 8.95 -3.65 -9.10
CA ARG A 417 8.72 -3.22 -7.71
C ARG A 417 7.82 -1.99 -7.71
N PHE A 418 7.14 -1.73 -6.61
CA PHE A 418 6.18 -0.64 -6.48
C PHE A 418 6.13 -0.07 -5.05
N GLY A 419 5.35 0.97 -4.86
CA GLY A 419 4.98 1.46 -3.54
C GLY A 419 5.04 2.97 -3.43
N ASN A 420 3.84 3.57 -3.31
CA ASN A 420 3.59 5.00 -3.20
C ASN A 420 3.31 5.38 -1.74
N ALA A 421 3.58 6.62 -1.34
CA ALA A 421 3.22 7.01 0.02
C ALA A 421 1.70 7.13 0.18
N ILE A 422 1.02 7.85 -0.71
CA ILE A 422 -0.44 7.93 -0.74
C ILE A 422 -0.91 7.65 -2.17
N GLU A 423 -1.72 6.61 -2.32
CA GLU A 423 -2.29 6.21 -3.61
C GLU A 423 -3.82 6.19 -3.57
N PHE A 424 -4.41 6.74 -4.62
CA PHE A 424 -5.82 6.56 -4.96
C PHE A 424 -5.94 5.80 -6.28
N TRP A 425 -6.47 4.59 -6.23
CA TRP A 425 -6.58 3.69 -7.38
C TRP A 425 -8.02 3.58 -7.89
N GLY A 426 -8.19 3.56 -9.20
CA GLY A 426 -9.48 3.32 -9.85
C GLY A 426 -10.49 4.45 -9.61
N ALA A 427 -11.66 4.13 -9.08
CA ALA A 427 -12.64 5.14 -8.68
C ALA A 427 -12.20 5.84 -7.39
N ALA A 428 -12.01 7.16 -7.46
CA ALA A 428 -11.56 7.98 -6.35
C ALA A 428 -12.15 9.38 -6.44
N ARG A 429 -12.82 9.87 -5.39
CA ARG A 429 -13.50 11.17 -5.45
C ARG A 429 -13.54 11.90 -4.12
N ASP A 430 -13.52 13.23 -4.22
CA ASP A 430 -13.69 14.15 -3.09
C ASP A 430 -12.63 13.96 -2.01
N HIS A 431 -11.35 13.87 -2.40
CA HIS A 431 -10.23 13.67 -1.47
C HIS A 431 -9.45 14.95 -1.20
N LEU A 432 -8.95 15.04 0.03
CA LEU A 432 -8.04 16.09 0.46
C LEU A 432 -6.79 15.49 1.12
N VAL A 433 -5.61 15.85 0.59
CA VAL A 433 -4.31 15.56 1.21
C VAL A 433 -3.63 16.88 1.49
N GLU A 434 -3.44 17.23 2.78
CA GLU A 434 -2.88 18.53 3.13
C GLU A 434 -1.93 18.51 4.33
N GLY A 435 -0.91 19.37 4.28
CA GLY A 435 0.00 19.58 5.40
C GLY A 435 0.82 18.34 5.78
N CYS A 436 0.97 17.39 4.88
CA CYS A 436 1.74 16.17 5.09
C CYS A 436 3.22 16.38 4.77
N ARG A 437 4.10 15.62 5.46
CA ARG A 437 5.52 15.52 5.15
C ARG A 437 5.81 14.11 4.64
N ILE A 438 6.38 14.01 3.44
CA ILE A 438 6.57 12.72 2.74
C ILE A 438 8.00 12.66 2.23
N TRP A 439 8.73 11.58 2.59
CA TRP A 439 10.12 11.44 2.14
C TRP A 439 10.56 9.97 2.05
N GLU A 440 11.63 9.72 1.28
CA GLU A 440 12.19 8.38 1.05
C GLU A 440 11.13 7.38 0.54
N VAL A 441 10.50 7.70 -0.59
CA VAL A 441 9.46 6.88 -1.21
C VAL A 441 10.00 6.22 -2.47
N TYR A 442 9.83 4.88 -2.55
CA TYR A 442 10.32 4.07 -3.67
C TYR A 442 9.79 4.55 -5.03
N ASP A 443 8.54 4.95 -5.08
CA ASP A 443 7.84 5.38 -6.27
C ASP A 443 7.29 6.81 -6.08
N ALA A 444 6.01 7.06 -6.26
CA ALA A 444 5.44 8.39 -6.09
C ALA A 444 5.12 8.72 -4.63
N ALA A 445 5.42 9.95 -4.22
CA ALA A 445 4.96 10.46 -2.93
C ALA A 445 3.42 10.56 -2.91
N LEU A 446 2.84 11.12 -3.96
CA LEU A 446 1.40 11.26 -4.15
C LEU A 446 1.02 10.79 -5.55
N THR A 447 -0.06 10.02 -5.66
CA THR A 447 -0.50 9.52 -6.96
C THR A 447 -1.99 9.26 -7.08
N ASN A 448 -2.51 9.49 -8.27
CA ASN A 448 -3.76 8.97 -8.77
C ASN A 448 -3.48 8.06 -9.96
N GLN A 449 -3.99 6.86 -9.91
CA GLN A 449 -3.85 5.89 -10.99
C GLN A 449 -5.17 5.21 -11.28
N GLY A 450 -5.49 5.01 -12.54
CA GLY A 450 -6.74 4.36 -12.90
C GLY A 450 -6.71 3.60 -14.20
N SER A 451 -7.37 2.45 -14.21
CA SER A 451 -7.51 1.60 -15.40
C SER A 451 -8.90 0.96 -15.43
N GLY A 452 -9.55 1.05 -16.58
CA GLY A 452 -10.88 0.48 -16.81
C GLY A 452 -11.98 1.52 -16.90
N PRO A 453 -13.15 1.15 -17.45
CA PRO A 453 -14.24 2.09 -17.76
C PRO A 453 -14.81 2.77 -16.51
N ASP A 454 -14.73 2.14 -15.35
CA ASP A 454 -15.24 2.66 -14.08
C ASP A 454 -14.20 3.48 -13.30
N SER A 455 -13.06 3.78 -13.91
CA SER A 455 -12.03 4.60 -13.30
C SER A 455 -12.42 6.07 -13.36
N ILE A 456 -13.17 6.51 -12.35
CA ILE A 456 -13.65 7.89 -12.19
C ILE A 456 -12.83 8.55 -11.09
N GLN A 457 -12.05 9.59 -11.45
CA GLN A 457 -11.21 10.34 -10.53
C GLN A 457 -11.65 11.80 -10.51
N GLU A 458 -12.22 12.27 -9.40
CA GLU A 458 -12.86 13.57 -9.32
C GLU A 458 -12.61 14.29 -7.99
N ASN A 459 -12.43 15.61 -8.07
CA ASN A 459 -12.38 16.53 -6.92
C ASN A 459 -11.29 16.12 -5.91
N ILE A 460 -10.08 15.87 -6.38
CA ILE A 460 -8.96 15.46 -5.52
C ILE A 460 -7.97 16.62 -5.40
N THR A 461 -7.67 17.01 -4.17
CA THR A 461 -6.77 18.13 -3.89
C THR A 461 -5.60 17.68 -3.03
N TYR A 462 -4.39 17.96 -3.51
CA TYR A 462 -3.13 17.82 -2.79
C TYR A 462 -2.55 19.21 -2.56
N ARG A 463 -2.48 19.66 -1.31
CA ARG A 463 -2.01 21.02 -1.03
C ARG A 463 -1.17 21.14 0.22
N ASN A 464 -0.28 22.12 0.22
CA ASN A 464 0.54 22.48 1.37
C ASN A 464 1.39 21.31 1.92
N ASN A 465 1.74 20.33 1.07
CA ASN A 465 2.57 19.20 1.46
C ASN A 465 4.05 19.53 1.22
N VAL A 466 4.92 18.93 2.02
CA VAL A 466 6.36 18.94 1.82
C VAL A 466 6.79 17.53 1.42
N ILE A 467 7.36 17.41 0.23
CA ILE A 467 7.78 16.15 -0.37
C ILE A 467 9.27 16.22 -0.64
N SER A 468 10.04 15.22 -0.20
CA SER A 468 11.47 15.15 -0.50
C SER A 468 11.91 13.72 -0.74
N ASN A 469 12.97 13.53 -1.54
CA ASN A 469 13.59 12.21 -1.74
C ASN A 469 12.56 11.12 -2.10
N ALA A 470 11.72 11.36 -3.09
CA ALA A 470 10.85 10.36 -3.70
C ALA A 470 11.30 10.17 -5.16
N GLU A 471 11.02 9.02 -5.77
CA GLU A 471 11.29 8.89 -7.21
C GLU A 471 10.46 9.91 -7.99
N TYR A 472 9.16 10.03 -7.65
CA TYR A 472 8.26 11.04 -8.18
C TYR A 472 7.61 11.84 -7.05
N SER A 473 7.54 13.17 -7.18
CA SER A 473 6.78 13.97 -6.22
C SER A 473 5.27 13.79 -6.44
N PHE A 474 4.83 13.77 -7.70
CA PHE A 474 3.45 13.52 -8.07
C PHE A 474 3.39 12.70 -9.36
N GLU A 475 2.63 11.63 -9.34
CA GLU A 475 2.33 10.79 -10.49
C GLU A 475 0.85 10.81 -10.81
N TYR A 476 0.52 10.89 -12.11
CA TYR A 476 -0.87 10.86 -12.55
C TYR A 476 -1.05 10.10 -13.86
N TRP A 477 -2.07 9.27 -13.92
CA TRP A 477 -2.62 8.72 -15.16
C TRP A 477 -4.01 8.12 -14.93
N ASN A 478 -4.85 8.17 -15.97
CA ASN A 478 -6.16 7.52 -16.01
C ASN A 478 -6.50 7.10 -17.44
N ARG A 479 -7.10 5.93 -17.61
CA ARG A 479 -7.44 5.34 -18.92
C ARG A 479 -8.47 4.21 -18.78
N PRO A 480 -9.20 3.76 -19.84
CA PRO A 480 -9.18 4.25 -21.23
C PRO A 480 -9.97 5.54 -21.42
N GLU A 481 -10.36 5.85 -22.69
CA GLU A 481 -11.15 7.02 -23.06
C GLU A 481 -12.56 7.05 -22.39
N THR A 482 -13.06 5.88 -21.96
CA THR A 482 -14.31 5.75 -21.21
C THR A 482 -14.18 6.07 -19.73
N ALA A 483 -12.96 6.15 -19.19
CA ALA A 483 -12.69 6.63 -17.85
C ALA A 483 -12.87 8.15 -17.76
N ARG A 484 -12.99 8.69 -16.55
CA ARG A 484 -13.24 10.13 -16.35
C ARG A 484 -12.33 10.75 -15.31
N THR A 485 -11.82 11.94 -15.62
CA THR A 485 -11.00 12.76 -14.72
C THR A 485 -11.60 14.17 -14.62
N ARG A 486 -11.84 14.68 -13.40
CA ARG A 486 -12.34 16.04 -13.14
C ARG A 486 -11.70 16.64 -11.89
N ASN A 487 -11.25 17.89 -11.99
CA ASN A 487 -10.82 18.71 -10.86
C ASN A 487 -9.72 18.05 -9.99
N ILE A 488 -8.60 17.66 -10.59
CA ILE A 488 -7.43 17.18 -9.89
C ILE A 488 -6.50 18.36 -9.63
N ARG A 489 -6.18 18.66 -8.37
CA ARG A 489 -5.45 19.86 -7.99
C ARG A 489 -4.19 19.52 -7.18
N PHE A 490 -3.04 19.96 -7.69
CA PHE A 490 -1.76 19.88 -7.01
C PHE A 490 -1.26 21.31 -6.73
N LEU A 491 -1.51 21.81 -5.52
CA LEU A 491 -1.42 23.23 -5.21
C LEU A 491 -0.51 23.53 -4.02
N ASN A 492 0.37 24.51 -4.17
CA ASN A 492 1.14 25.05 -3.05
C ASN A 492 1.97 23.99 -2.29
N ASN A 493 2.49 22.98 -2.99
CA ASN A 493 3.38 21.97 -2.42
C ASN A 493 4.85 22.39 -2.59
N THR A 494 5.71 21.90 -1.71
CA THR A 494 7.16 22.04 -1.82
C THR A 494 7.74 20.67 -2.11
N CYS A 495 8.34 20.51 -3.29
CA CYS A 495 8.86 19.25 -3.81
C CYS A 495 10.37 19.36 -4.02
N ILE A 496 11.14 18.52 -3.34
CA ILE A 496 12.59 18.60 -3.21
C ILE A 496 13.24 17.28 -3.61
N ASP A 497 14.34 17.35 -4.39
CA ASP A 497 15.24 16.23 -4.62
C ASP A 497 14.54 14.98 -5.20
N ALA A 498 13.71 15.14 -6.25
CA ALA A 498 13.10 13.98 -6.92
C ALA A 498 14.16 13.08 -7.56
N GLY A 499 14.05 11.75 -7.36
CA GLY A 499 15.04 10.76 -7.77
C GLY A 499 16.26 10.65 -6.83
N ILE A 500 16.36 11.47 -5.79
CA ILE A 500 17.39 11.34 -4.75
C ILE A 500 16.79 10.55 -3.58
N VAL A 501 16.55 9.28 -3.79
CA VAL A 501 15.91 8.35 -2.85
C VAL A 501 16.74 7.08 -2.73
N TRP A 502 16.65 6.39 -1.59
CA TRP A 502 17.40 5.16 -1.33
C TRP A 502 17.30 4.12 -2.46
N SER A 503 16.22 4.10 -3.17
CA SER A 503 15.91 3.08 -4.18
C SER A 503 16.33 3.45 -5.60
N HIS A 504 16.60 4.71 -5.91
CA HIS A 504 16.88 5.17 -7.30
C HIS A 504 17.97 4.35 -7.98
N ALA A 505 19.08 4.09 -7.26
CA ALA A 505 20.18 3.31 -7.82
C ALA A 505 19.81 1.83 -8.08
N GLN A 506 18.80 1.30 -7.40
CA GLN A 506 18.30 -0.08 -7.53
C GLN A 506 17.22 -0.23 -8.62
N ARG A 507 16.69 0.86 -9.14
CA ARG A 507 15.64 0.81 -10.18
C ARG A 507 16.23 0.46 -11.54
N PRO A 508 15.54 -0.39 -12.32
CA PRO A 508 15.89 -0.62 -13.72
C PRO A 508 15.50 0.57 -14.62
N ASP A 509 14.51 1.36 -14.19
CA ASP A 509 13.90 2.50 -14.86
C ASP A 509 14.07 3.77 -14.02
N LYS A 510 15.27 4.32 -14.02
CA LYS A 510 15.58 5.57 -13.31
C LYS A 510 14.93 6.73 -14.03
N ASN A 511 14.01 7.43 -13.37
CA ASN A 511 13.22 8.51 -13.96
C ASN A 511 12.93 9.62 -12.94
N GLY A 512 13.84 9.92 -12.02
CA GLY A 512 13.63 10.86 -10.94
C GLY A 512 13.03 12.19 -11.39
N SER A 513 11.73 12.37 -11.17
CA SER A 513 10.97 13.50 -11.72
C SER A 513 10.01 14.07 -10.68
N HIS A 514 9.82 15.40 -10.70
CA HIS A 514 8.78 15.96 -9.84
C HIS A 514 7.38 15.58 -10.32
N LEU A 515 7.12 15.72 -11.61
CA LEU A 515 5.82 15.41 -12.21
C LEU A 515 5.98 14.26 -13.22
N MET A 516 5.40 13.10 -12.91
CA MET A 516 5.40 11.93 -13.78
C MET A 516 3.99 11.70 -14.33
N PHE A 517 3.81 11.92 -15.62
CA PHE A 517 2.55 11.75 -16.32
C PHE A 517 2.64 10.62 -17.34
N TYR A 518 2.14 9.44 -16.94
CA TYR A 518 1.97 8.32 -17.86
C TYR A 518 0.77 8.56 -18.78
N ALA A 519 0.52 7.65 -19.71
CA ALA A 519 -0.57 7.82 -20.67
C ALA A 519 -1.92 8.06 -19.96
N ASN A 520 -2.53 9.23 -20.22
CA ASN A 520 -3.82 9.63 -19.71
C ASN A 520 -4.77 9.84 -20.90
N THR A 521 -5.60 8.85 -21.17
CA THR A 521 -6.56 8.88 -22.30
C THR A 521 -7.98 9.10 -21.85
N ALA A 522 -8.23 9.14 -20.54
CA ALA A 522 -9.54 9.41 -19.96
C ALA A 522 -10.12 10.75 -20.42
N ASP A 523 -11.44 10.85 -20.47
CA ASP A 523 -12.14 12.13 -20.64
C ASP A 523 -11.79 13.04 -19.45
N SER A 524 -10.93 14.04 -19.70
CA SER A 524 -10.26 14.80 -18.65
C SER A 524 -10.55 16.30 -18.73
N ALA A 525 -10.79 16.93 -17.56
CA ALA A 525 -10.89 18.39 -17.42
C ALA A 525 -10.51 18.83 -15.99
N GLY A 526 -9.98 20.06 -15.89
CA GLY A 526 -9.74 20.72 -14.60
C GLY A 526 -8.56 20.12 -13.82
N ILE A 527 -7.47 19.74 -14.50
CA ILE A 527 -6.23 19.35 -13.84
C ILE A 527 -5.40 20.61 -13.63
N GLU A 528 -5.15 20.98 -12.37
CA GLU A 528 -4.45 22.22 -11.99
C GLU A 528 -3.17 21.91 -11.22
N ILE A 529 -2.04 22.51 -11.63
CA ILE A 529 -0.75 22.38 -10.98
C ILE A 529 -0.16 23.79 -10.79
N LYS A 530 -0.39 24.39 -9.63
CA LYS A 530 -0.08 25.80 -9.41
C LYS A 530 0.55 26.08 -8.05
N TYR A 531 1.36 27.13 -8.03
CA TYR A 531 1.94 27.68 -6.80
C TYR A 531 2.90 26.73 -6.08
N ASN A 532 3.42 25.73 -6.76
CA ASN A 532 4.35 24.76 -6.19
C ASN A 532 5.80 25.25 -6.30
N VAL A 533 6.66 24.73 -5.44
CA VAL A 533 8.11 24.82 -5.55
C VAL A 533 8.63 23.46 -5.93
N PHE A 534 9.32 23.37 -7.07
CA PHE A 534 10.01 22.18 -7.55
C PHE A 534 11.52 22.46 -7.54
N TYR A 535 12.22 21.82 -6.62
CA TYR A 535 13.62 22.06 -6.35
C TYR A 535 14.43 20.78 -6.52
N ASN A 536 15.33 20.78 -7.48
CA ASN A 536 16.27 19.70 -7.74
C ASN A 536 15.62 18.35 -8.13
N CYS A 537 16.11 17.74 -9.18
CA CYS A 537 15.71 16.39 -9.61
C CYS A 537 16.86 15.71 -10.37
N THR A 538 16.85 14.38 -10.46
CA THR A 538 17.89 13.64 -11.17
C THR A 538 17.68 13.67 -12.69
N ASP A 539 16.43 13.61 -13.15
CA ASP A 539 16.12 13.47 -14.59
C ASP A 539 15.29 14.63 -15.15
N TRP A 540 14.05 14.82 -14.72
CA TRP A 540 13.18 15.87 -15.28
C TRP A 540 12.35 16.61 -14.24
N GLY A 541 12.13 17.89 -14.49
CA GLY A 541 11.11 18.65 -13.75
C GLY A 541 9.72 18.06 -13.97
N SER A 542 9.38 17.81 -15.25
CA SER A 542 8.13 17.13 -15.63
C SER A 542 8.35 16.15 -16.78
N ARG A 543 7.59 15.07 -16.80
CA ARG A 543 7.64 14.06 -17.85
C ARG A 543 6.22 13.73 -18.32
N TYR A 544 6.00 13.88 -19.63
CA TYR A 544 4.75 13.55 -20.30
C TYR A 544 4.93 12.38 -21.25
N SER A 545 4.25 11.28 -21.02
CA SER A 545 4.17 10.17 -21.96
C SER A 545 3.22 10.50 -23.12
N ALA A 546 3.40 9.83 -24.27
CA ALA A 546 2.43 9.91 -25.37
C ALA A 546 1.02 9.56 -24.88
N GLY A 547 0.00 10.20 -25.45
CA GLY A 547 -1.41 10.00 -25.09
C GLY A 547 -1.87 10.82 -23.88
N TRP A 548 -1.09 11.77 -23.39
CA TRP A 548 -1.54 12.71 -22.35
C TRP A 548 -2.33 13.86 -22.97
N ASN A 549 -3.66 13.92 -22.68
CA ASN A 549 -4.54 14.95 -23.20
C ASN A 549 -5.79 15.11 -22.29
N PRO A 550 -6.26 16.34 -21.98
CA PRO A 550 -5.57 17.61 -22.24
C PRO A 550 -4.38 17.82 -21.29
N LEU A 551 -3.47 18.74 -21.65
CA LEU A 551 -2.40 19.17 -20.74
C LEU A 551 -3.02 19.85 -19.51
N PRO A 552 -2.34 19.79 -18.33
CA PRO A 552 -2.82 20.45 -17.13
C PRO A 552 -2.79 21.99 -17.28
N ASP A 553 -3.62 22.68 -16.53
CA ASP A 553 -3.48 24.12 -16.28
C ASP A 553 -2.33 24.29 -15.27
N MET A 554 -1.13 24.52 -15.80
CA MET A 554 0.09 24.61 -15.02
C MET A 554 0.70 26.00 -15.15
N ASP A 555 0.77 26.72 -14.01
CA ASP A 555 1.30 28.09 -13.96
C ASP A 555 1.64 28.52 -12.51
N TYR A 556 2.33 29.63 -12.39
CA TYR A 556 2.76 30.22 -11.10
C TYR A 556 3.58 29.27 -10.23
N ASN A 557 4.31 28.33 -10.82
CA ASN A 557 5.23 27.43 -10.13
C ASN A 557 6.64 28.04 -10.08
N ALA A 558 7.45 27.57 -9.12
CA ALA A 558 8.87 27.85 -9.10
C ALA A 558 9.64 26.59 -9.48
N TRP A 559 10.47 26.69 -10.51
CA TRP A 559 11.28 25.61 -11.04
C TRP A 559 12.75 25.88 -10.85
N PHE A 560 13.44 25.06 -10.08
CA PHE A 560 14.87 25.02 -9.93
C PHE A 560 15.36 23.59 -10.09
N VAL A 561 15.36 23.13 -11.33
CA VAL A 561 15.78 21.76 -11.69
C VAL A 561 17.25 21.77 -12.05
N SER A 562 18.04 20.86 -11.51
CA SER A 562 19.48 20.77 -11.68
C SER A 562 19.88 19.35 -12.09
N PRO A 563 20.96 19.19 -12.77
CA PRO A 563 21.46 19.80 -14.01
C PRO A 563 20.79 19.20 -15.23
N GLY A 564 19.64 18.56 -15.06
CA GLY A 564 18.93 17.79 -16.08
C GLY A 564 18.06 18.60 -17.02
N ALA A 565 17.12 17.92 -17.64
CA ALA A 565 16.13 18.51 -18.52
C ALA A 565 14.95 19.09 -17.74
N LEU A 566 14.44 20.24 -18.18
CA LEU A 566 13.24 20.84 -17.61
C LEU A 566 12.02 19.93 -17.83
N CYS A 567 11.91 19.38 -19.04
CA CYS A 567 10.76 18.60 -19.42
C CYS A 567 11.12 17.50 -20.43
N TYR A 568 10.52 16.32 -20.24
CA TYR A 568 10.44 15.29 -21.27
C TYR A 568 9.02 15.32 -21.84
N PHE A 569 8.87 15.88 -23.05
CA PHE A 569 7.57 16.13 -23.65
C PHE A 569 7.38 15.26 -24.88
N PHE A 570 6.58 14.20 -24.78
CA PHE A 570 6.25 13.29 -25.87
C PHE A 570 7.49 12.79 -26.67
N LYS A 571 8.51 12.30 -25.97
CA LYS A 571 9.81 11.84 -26.50
C LYS A 571 10.84 12.94 -26.81
N GLU A 572 10.53 14.20 -26.59
CA GLU A 572 11.48 15.29 -26.76
C GLU A 572 11.98 15.81 -25.41
N HIS A 573 13.30 16.03 -25.34
CA HIS A 573 13.96 16.58 -24.18
C HIS A 573 14.06 18.10 -24.30
N ILE A 574 13.61 18.82 -23.28
CA ILE A 574 13.75 20.27 -23.20
C ILE A 574 14.72 20.57 -22.05
N ALA A 575 15.86 21.18 -22.36
CA ALA A 575 16.90 21.46 -21.39
C ALA A 575 16.42 22.39 -20.27
N GLY A 576 17.01 22.29 -19.09
CA GLY A 576 16.65 23.11 -17.93
C GLY A 576 16.83 24.62 -18.14
N THR A 577 17.68 25.01 -19.08
CA THR A 577 17.93 26.41 -19.46
C THR A 577 17.06 26.93 -20.60
N ASP A 578 16.38 26.06 -21.34
CA ASP A 578 15.54 26.44 -22.50
C ASP A 578 14.08 26.71 -22.08
N VAL A 579 13.89 27.74 -21.28
CA VAL A 579 12.55 28.16 -20.82
C VAL A 579 11.69 28.68 -21.97
N ALA A 580 12.30 29.34 -22.97
CA ALA A 580 11.58 29.86 -24.12
C ALA A 580 11.00 28.72 -24.97
N GLY A 581 11.83 27.75 -25.34
CA GLY A 581 11.40 26.57 -26.09
C GLY A 581 10.38 25.72 -25.30
N TYR A 582 10.54 25.62 -23.99
CA TYR A 582 9.55 24.96 -23.14
C TYR A 582 8.16 25.62 -23.26
N ARG A 583 8.08 26.94 -23.08
CA ARG A 583 6.81 27.69 -23.16
C ARG A 583 6.20 27.66 -24.57
N GLU A 584 7.03 27.81 -25.60
CA GLU A 584 6.57 27.75 -26.99
C GLU A 584 5.95 26.37 -27.29
N LYS A 585 6.61 25.30 -26.87
CA LYS A 585 6.20 23.92 -27.15
C LYS A 585 4.99 23.46 -26.34
N THR A 586 4.95 23.80 -25.07
CA THR A 586 3.93 23.28 -24.13
C THR A 586 2.77 24.25 -23.91
N GLY A 587 2.99 25.52 -24.03
CA GLY A 587 2.06 26.58 -23.65
C GLY A 587 1.91 26.76 -22.13
N LEU A 588 2.67 26.01 -21.32
CA LEU A 588 2.57 25.95 -19.85
C LEU A 588 3.47 27.00 -19.16
N ASP A 589 3.27 27.21 -17.87
CA ASP A 589 4.12 27.97 -16.95
C ASP A 589 4.45 29.41 -17.43
N ARG A 590 3.48 30.11 -17.98
CA ARG A 590 3.67 31.45 -18.55
C ARG A 590 4.13 32.48 -17.53
N HIS A 591 3.62 32.38 -16.30
CA HIS A 591 3.94 33.28 -15.18
C HIS A 591 4.81 32.59 -14.12
N SER A 592 5.27 31.38 -14.38
CA SER A 592 6.12 30.62 -13.46
C SER A 592 7.54 31.20 -13.41
N PHE A 593 8.19 31.04 -12.28
CA PHE A 593 9.57 31.44 -12.03
C PHE A 593 10.53 30.28 -12.33
N PHE A 594 11.59 30.57 -13.03
CA PHE A 594 12.65 29.61 -13.34
C PHE A 594 13.97 30.11 -12.76
N GLY A 595 14.42 29.52 -11.66
CA GLY A 595 15.60 29.91 -10.94
C GLY A 595 15.56 29.47 -9.49
N ASP A 596 16.59 29.81 -8.72
CA ASP A 596 16.69 29.46 -7.30
C ASP A 596 15.58 30.15 -6.48
N PRO A 597 14.66 29.37 -5.88
CA PRO A 597 13.58 29.91 -5.03
C PRO A 597 14.10 30.42 -3.69
N LYS A 598 15.38 30.26 -3.37
CA LYS A 598 16.03 30.60 -2.11
C LYS A 598 15.34 29.96 -0.91
N LEU A 599 15.55 28.66 -0.75
CA LEU A 599 15.18 27.95 0.47
C LEU A 599 16.15 28.29 1.61
N VAL A 600 15.70 28.25 2.86
CA VAL A 600 16.51 28.67 4.04
C VAL A 600 17.73 27.77 4.21
N ASP A 601 17.53 26.47 4.31
CA ASP A 601 18.62 25.48 4.44
C ASP A 601 18.17 24.11 3.93
N PRO A 602 18.05 23.94 2.60
CA PRO A 602 17.54 22.70 2.03
C PRO A 602 18.45 21.50 2.28
N GLN A 603 19.73 21.74 2.55
CA GLN A 603 20.67 20.65 2.85
C GLN A 603 20.41 20.03 4.22
N ASN A 604 19.89 20.78 5.16
CA ASN A 604 19.52 20.30 6.50
C ASN A 604 18.00 20.15 6.68
N GLY A 605 17.23 20.15 5.60
CA GLY A 605 15.79 19.88 5.60
C GLY A 605 14.91 21.08 5.99
N ASP A 606 15.46 22.30 6.02
CA ASP A 606 14.66 23.50 6.16
C ASP A 606 14.26 24.05 4.79
N TYR A 607 13.09 23.63 4.33
CA TYR A 607 12.55 23.96 3.02
C TYR A 607 11.67 25.22 3.00
N ARG A 608 11.70 26.02 4.05
CA ARG A 608 11.00 27.31 4.08
C ARG A 608 11.64 28.27 3.09
N LEU A 609 10.83 29.14 2.49
CA LEU A 609 11.34 30.21 1.64
C LEU A 609 12.03 31.28 2.49
N ALA A 610 13.25 31.66 2.10
CA ALA A 610 13.97 32.76 2.75
C ALA A 610 13.20 34.08 2.66
N PRO A 611 13.42 35.06 3.56
CA PRO A 611 12.72 36.35 3.55
C PRO A 611 12.83 37.12 2.22
N ASP A 612 13.96 36.98 1.53
CA ASP A 612 14.26 37.61 0.24
C ASP A 612 13.98 36.72 -0.97
N SER A 613 13.27 35.59 -0.80
CA SER A 613 12.92 34.68 -1.87
C SER A 613 12.09 35.39 -2.95
N PRO A 614 12.47 35.23 -4.24
CA PRO A 614 11.76 35.87 -5.36
C PRO A 614 10.34 35.31 -5.55
N VAL A 615 10.07 34.12 -5.02
CA VAL A 615 8.79 33.42 -5.24
C VAL A 615 7.76 33.65 -4.13
N ARG A 616 8.10 34.37 -3.08
CA ARG A 616 7.13 34.68 -1.98
C ARG A 616 5.89 35.47 -2.45
N ARG A 617 5.98 36.17 -3.56
CA ARG A 617 4.90 36.99 -4.13
C ARG A 617 4.54 36.57 -5.53
N LEU A 618 4.87 35.34 -5.91
CA LEU A 618 4.53 34.84 -7.26
C LEU A 618 3.02 34.64 -7.44
N ARG A 619 2.30 34.37 -6.38
CA ARG A 619 0.87 34.20 -6.40
C ARG A 619 0.14 35.53 -6.61
N ALA A 620 -0.86 35.52 -7.46
CA ALA A 620 -1.68 36.71 -7.75
C ALA A 620 -2.45 37.23 -6.51
N ASP A 621 -2.74 36.38 -5.53
CA ASP A 621 -3.44 36.71 -4.30
C ASP A 621 -2.51 37.18 -3.17
N GLY A 622 -1.20 37.34 -3.45
CA GLY A 622 -0.20 37.75 -2.48
C GLY A 622 0.24 36.68 -1.50
N GLY A 623 -0.26 35.44 -1.63
CA GLY A 623 0.21 34.29 -0.85
C GLY A 623 1.61 33.83 -1.28
N SER A 624 2.29 33.07 -0.44
CA SER A 624 3.58 32.44 -0.80
C SER A 624 3.38 31.13 -1.52
N ASN A 625 4.28 30.78 -2.45
CA ASN A 625 4.38 29.45 -3.01
C ASN A 625 4.97 28.47 -1.99
N GLY A 626 4.69 27.20 -2.19
CA GLY A 626 5.17 26.12 -1.35
C GLY A 626 4.33 25.89 -0.09
N GLY A 627 4.37 24.67 0.42
CA GLY A 627 3.70 24.29 1.66
C GLY A 627 4.18 25.16 2.79
N GLY A 628 3.27 25.93 3.40
CA GLY A 628 3.58 26.78 4.53
C GLY A 628 4.30 25.97 5.59
N GLY A 629 5.50 26.44 5.99
CA GLY A 629 6.24 25.81 7.04
C GLY A 629 5.41 25.77 8.32
N GLY A 630 4.72 24.66 8.54
CA GLY A 630 4.33 24.33 9.89
C GLY A 630 5.60 24.37 10.72
N SER A 631 5.53 24.90 11.93
CA SER A 631 6.60 24.97 12.92
C SER A 631 7.05 23.56 13.35
N GLY A 632 7.41 22.73 12.39
CA GLY A 632 7.94 21.39 12.58
C GLY A 632 9.45 21.44 12.48
N ARG A 633 10.09 20.70 13.36
CA ARG A 633 11.53 20.45 13.34
C ARG A 633 11.98 20.15 11.91
N PRO A 634 13.20 20.62 11.50
CA PRO A 634 13.76 20.27 10.20
C PRO A 634 13.66 18.76 9.99
N VAL A 635 13.24 18.33 8.79
CA VAL A 635 13.42 16.93 8.40
C VAL A 635 14.93 16.72 8.37
N THR A 636 15.48 16.02 9.34
CA THR A 636 16.91 15.71 9.36
C THR A 636 17.22 14.94 8.08
N LYS A 637 17.99 15.55 7.19
CA LYS A 637 18.57 14.86 6.04
C LYS A 637 19.51 13.79 6.59
N TRP A 638 19.20 12.54 6.33
CA TRP A 638 20.15 11.47 6.60
C TRP A 638 21.33 11.59 5.62
N PRO A 639 22.54 11.17 6.01
CA PRO A 639 23.72 11.33 5.15
C PRO A 639 23.46 10.80 3.76
N ASN A 640 23.83 11.58 2.75
CA ASN A 640 23.73 11.23 1.35
C ASN A 640 24.37 9.85 1.11
N HIS A 641 23.60 8.91 0.61
CA HIS A 641 24.14 7.65 0.09
C HIS A 641 24.92 7.91 -1.20
N THR A 642 26.12 8.45 -1.08
CA THR A 642 27.11 8.35 -2.15
C THR A 642 27.69 6.96 -2.12
N ARG A 643 27.20 6.07 -2.95
CA ARG A 643 27.88 4.85 -3.40
C ARG A 643 27.78 4.72 -4.91
#